data_2d59ba75949cda49efaae2556df859a6
#
_entry.id   2d59ba75949cda49efaae2556df859a6
#
_cell.length_a   1.000
_cell.length_b   1.000
_cell.length_c   1.000
_cell.angle_alpha   90.00
_cell.angle_beta   90.00
_cell.angle_gamma   90.00
#
_symmetry.space_group_name_H-M   'P 1'
#
loop_
_entity.id
_entity.type
_entity.pdbx_description
1 polymer ?
#
loop_
_entity_poly.entity_id
_entity_poly.type
_entity_poly.pdbx_seq_one_letter_code
_entity_poly.pdbx_strand_id
1 'polypeptide(L)'
;MKDLLFSTLKGYKKEYLPKDIFSGIIMAAVSIPISMGYAQIAGLPAVYGLYGSVFPILFFALFSTSRHFIFGVDEAPAAIVVAALVSLGIENGSKEAIQYVPVIALLTGIWLLLFYFLKAGRIVDFISTPVMGGFISGIALTIILMQIPKILGGKAGSGELPELIRHIVQTGKEINWLSVILGAGALILLRVAGKMIPKFPMAIVIMAAGVAATRIFHVDEYGVVLLDAVGKGLPKLVHFRFVGIDLRQALGRSLMIAAVVMAETLLSENNFAMKNGYKIDENQEIFACAMGNIAAACVGCCPVNGSISRTSMNEQYEGKTQAVSVVAAITMALVLLGATGFIGYLPVPVLTAIVISALMNVVELHLAVRLFRVSRNEFYIFVAACVSVLVFGTIYGVVIGLLLSFVAVVLRATNPPRSFRGMIPGKEAYYDLKRNRNAYPIRHTVIYRFSENLFFANIKVFQTDIENNIKEDTKVVIVDAAAINSIDITAADRLEMMAENFERKGIKFYITEHSENVNEQMRKLGIGHLIEEGKVRRTILAALQDAGIPSMGTTAGADKARDSLVWMPWQLEIPAAVHAVHEAMVPAEEENTLEEFAWAFGDDAVEEMEKKVHQVMEQIHKLPDLERLADVGFEEKLKNWHSLGVLDEDEILRRMEMHLDELPENLRGDRKVILQLIEKRRRKIEQQLLLHHPEIVEHLKKSRERLEKRLEKQNPEAARKLHEWEVQIREKEEE
;
A
#
# COMPACT_ATOMS: atom_id res chain seq x y z
N MET A 1 -3.64 -2.58 34.65
CA MET A 1 -4.66 -3.59 34.37
C MET A 1 -6.04 -3.03 34.00
N LYS A 2 -6.56 -1.98 34.64
CA LYS A 2 -7.86 -1.38 34.26
C LYS A 2 -7.90 -0.78 32.83
N ASP A 3 -6.77 -0.42 32.27
CA ASP A 3 -6.67 0.15 30.92
C ASP A 3 -6.53 -0.89 29.81
N LEU A 4 -6.23 -2.14 30.16
CA LEU A 4 -6.07 -3.25 29.22
C LEU A 4 -7.41 -3.90 28.81
N LEU A 5 -8.45 -3.78 29.62
CA LEU A 5 -9.72 -4.45 29.41
C LEU A 5 -10.71 -3.52 28.71
N PHE A 6 -11.35 -4.03 27.63
CA PHE A 6 -12.37 -3.32 26.87
C PHE A 6 -11.97 -1.90 26.48
N SER A 7 -10.72 -1.70 26.04
CA SER A 7 -10.20 -0.40 25.65
C SER A 7 -11.07 0.29 24.58
N THR A 8 -11.67 -0.51 23.69
CA THR A 8 -12.53 -0.05 22.59
C THR A 8 -13.91 0.42 23.04
N LEU A 9 -14.36 0.02 24.24
CA LEU A 9 -15.64 0.45 24.81
C LEU A 9 -15.51 1.71 25.67
N LYS A 10 -14.30 2.23 25.90
CA LYS A 10 -14.10 3.51 26.58
C LYS A 10 -14.71 4.65 25.74
N GLY A 11 -15.66 5.38 26.34
CA GLY A 11 -16.39 6.44 25.63
C GLY A 11 -17.47 5.92 24.68
N TYR A 12 -18.03 4.72 24.91
CA TYR A 12 -19.12 4.14 24.13
C TYR A 12 -20.33 5.05 24.08
N LYS A 13 -20.80 5.37 22.87
CA LYS A 13 -21.99 6.19 22.66
C LYS A 13 -23.21 5.31 22.47
N LYS A 14 -24.33 5.67 23.08
CA LYS A 14 -25.60 4.92 22.94
C LYS A 14 -26.08 4.79 21.49
N GLU A 15 -25.73 5.73 20.64
CA GLU A 15 -26.01 5.72 19.19
C GLU A 15 -25.33 4.55 18.44
N TYR A 16 -24.24 3.98 18.98
CA TYR A 16 -23.56 2.85 18.38
C TYR A 16 -24.26 1.52 18.64
N LEU A 17 -25.04 1.44 19.72
CA LEU A 17 -25.64 0.18 20.18
C LEU A 17 -26.51 -0.52 19.11
N PRO A 18 -27.44 0.14 18.40
CA PRO A 18 -28.24 -0.51 17.37
C PRO A 18 -27.38 -1.04 16.21
N LYS A 19 -26.34 -0.29 15.83
CA LYS A 19 -25.43 -0.66 14.75
C LYS A 19 -24.57 -1.85 15.14
N ASP A 20 -24.00 -1.83 16.34
CA ASP A 20 -23.16 -2.89 16.85
C ASP A 20 -23.97 -4.19 17.08
N ILE A 21 -25.21 -4.10 17.55
CA ILE A 21 -26.11 -5.25 17.67
C ILE A 21 -26.43 -5.84 16.30
N PHE A 22 -26.84 -4.99 15.34
CA PHE A 22 -27.20 -5.44 14.00
C PHE A 22 -26.01 -6.08 13.29
N SER A 23 -24.86 -5.40 13.29
CA SER A 23 -23.63 -5.96 12.73
C SER A 23 -23.21 -7.26 13.43
N GLY A 24 -23.28 -7.31 14.76
CA GLY A 24 -22.93 -8.51 15.54
C GLY A 24 -23.77 -9.73 15.20
N ILE A 25 -25.08 -9.58 15.03
CA ILE A 25 -25.98 -10.66 14.61
C ILE A 25 -25.60 -11.16 13.21
N ILE A 26 -25.33 -10.22 12.29
CA ILE A 26 -24.90 -10.58 10.92
C ILE A 26 -23.55 -11.29 10.96
N MET A 27 -22.59 -10.80 11.74
CA MET A 27 -21.28 -11.42 11.89
C MET A 27 -21.41 -12.85 12.44
N ALA A 28 -22.27 -13.09 13.43
CA ALA A 28 -22.53 -14.44 13.92
C ALA A 28 -23.08 -15.35 12.81
N ALA A 29 -24.09 -14.87 12.10
CA ALA A 29 -24.74 -15.66 11.06
C ALA A 29 -23.80 -16.01 9.88
N VAL A 30 -22.98 -15.04 9.45
CA VAL A 30 -21.97 -15.27 8.39
C VAL A 30 -20.83 -16.15 8.90
N SER A 31 -20.45 -16.04 10.17
CA SER A 31 -19.41 -16.88 10.77
C SER A 31 -19.81 -18.35 10.88
N ILE A 32 -21.11 -18.70 10.97
CA ILE A 32 -21.55 -20.10 11.05
C ILE A 32 -20.95 -20.93 9.91
N PRO A 33 -21.29 -20.69 8.63
CA PRO A 33 -20.79 -21.51 7.53
C PRO A 33 -19.26 -21.38 7.35
N ILE A 34 -18.71 -20.21 7.55
CA ILE A 34 -17.28 -19.92 7.34
C ILE A 34 -16.44 -20.69 8.38
N SER A 35 -16.77 -20.53 9.66
CA SER A 35 -16.02 -21.18 10.74
C SER A 35 -16.16 -22.71 10.71
N MET A 36 -17.32 -23.22 10.34
CA MET A 36 -17.53 -24.66 10.13
C MET A 36 -16.65 -25.17 8.99
N GLY A 37 -16.62 -24.46 7.87
CA GLY A 37 -15.81 -24.82 6.72
C GLY A 37 -14.32 -24.84 7.03
N TYR A 38 -13.80 -23.82 7.71
CA TYR A 38 -12.38 -23.74 8.09
C TYR A 38 -12.01 -24.76 9.17
N ALA A 39 -12.88 -25.05 10.12
CA ALA A 39 -12.64 -26.13 11.06
C ALA A 39 -12.50 -27.50 10.36
N GLN A 40 -13.35 -27.80 9.36
CA GLN A 40 -13.21 -29.00 8.54
C GLN A 40 -11.91 -29.02 7.73
N ILE A 41 -11.48 -27.87 7.18
CA ILE A 41 -10.17 -27.73 6.52
C ILE A 41 -9.05 -28.04 7.53
N ALA A 42 -9.13 -27.51 8.75
CA ALA A 42 -8.17 -27.78 9.83
C ALA A 42 -8.22 -29.21 10.37
N GLY A 43 -8.97 -30.13 9.76
CA GLY A 43 -9.08 -31.52 10.16
C GLY A 43 -9.95 -31.77 11.38
N LEU A 44 -10.82 -30.84 11.74
CA LEU A 44 -11.75 -30.95 12.86
C LEU A 44 -13.21 -31.18 12.38
N PRO A 45 -14.08 -31.84 13.16
CA PRO A 45 -15.50 -31.76 12.94
C PRO A 45 -16.00 -30.30 12.91
N ALA A 46 -17.01 -30.01 12.08
CA ALA A 46 -17.50 -28.65 11.82
C ALA A 46 -17.94 -27.90 13.10
N VAL A 47 -18.44 -28.60 14.11
CA VAL A 47 -18.89 -28.00 15.38
C VAL A 47 -17.78 -27.22 16.10
N TYR A 48 -16.53 -27.65 15.98
CA TYR A 48 -15.40 -26.95 16.63
C TYR A 48 -15.18 -25.56 16.06
N GLY A 49 -15.54 -25.32 14.80
CA GLY A 49 -15.54 -23.96 14.22
C GLY A 49 -16.56 -23.05 14.90
N LEU A 50 -17.73 -23.57 15.26
CA LEU A 50 -18.72 -22.79 16.01
C LEU A 50 -18.23 -22.49 17.43
N TYR A 51 -17.57 -23.47 18.09
CA TYR A 51 -16.93 -23.25 19.38
C TYR A 51 -15.84 -22.16 19.32
N GLY A 52 -15.06 -22.16 18.26
CA GLY A 52 -14.07 -21.11 17.96
C GLY A 52 -14.67 -19.73 17.71
N SER A 53 -15.96 -19.67 17.42
CA SER A 53 -16.67 -18.41 17.20
C SER A 53 -17.40 -17.88 18.45
N VAL A 54 -17.14 -18.43 19.63
CA VAL A 54 -17.71 -17.96 20.92
C VAL A 54 -16.61 -17.39 21.80
N PHE A 55 -15.83 -18.26 22.45
CA PHE A 55 -14.84 -17.82 23.44
C PHE A 55 -13.64 -17.11 22.84
N PRO A 56 -13.01 -17.56 21.76
CA PRO A 56 -11.87 -16.86 21.17
C PRO A 56 -12.17 -15.42 20.80
N ILE A 57 -13.32 -15.17 20.20
CA ILE A 57 -13.76 -13.82 19.81
C ILE A 57 -13.94 -12.93 21.05
N LEU A 58 -14.52 -13.46 22.13
CA LEU A 58 -14.71 -12.72 23.39
C LEU A 58 -13.38 -12.35 24.03
N PHE A 59 -12.43 -13.31 24.11
CA PHE A 59 -11.12 -13.05 24.68
C PHE A 59 -10.32 -12.04 23.85
N PHE A 60 -10.38 -12.11 22.54
CA PHE A 60 -9.80 -11.10 21.67
C PHE A 60 -10.43 -9.71 21.92
N ALA A 61 -11.76 -9.60 21.86
CA ALA A 61 -12.47 -8.35 22.07
C ALA A 61 -12.21 -7.71 23.44
N LEU A 62 -11.94 -8.54 24.45
CA LEU A 62 -11.63 -8.08 25.82
C LEU A 62 -10.30 -7.30 25.87
N PHE A 63 -9.30 -7.70 25.10
CA PHE A 63 -7.94 -7.18 25.17
C PHE A 63 -7.54 -6.32 23.97
N SER A 64 -8.25 -6.40 22.84
CA SER A 64 -7.94 -5.65 21.62
C SER A 64 -8.15 -4.14 21.77
N THR A 65 -7.31 -3.36 21.08
CA THR A 65 -7.42 -1.91 20.89
C THR A 65 -8.08 -1.56 19.56
N SER A 66 -8.24 -2.54 18.67
CA SER A 66 -8.89 -2.37 17.38
C SER A 66 -10.40 -2.31 17.53
N ARG A 67 -11.04 -1.28 16.95
CA ARG A 67 -12.49 -1.04 17.10
C ARG A 67 -13.33 -1.92 16.18
N HIS A 68 -12.84 -2.18 14.97
CA HIS A 68 -13.63 -2.78 13.89
C HIS A 68 -13.23 -4.22 13.58
N PHE A 69 -12.07 -4.65 14.03
CA PHE A 69 -11.46 -5.90 13.59
C PHE A 69 -12.17 -7.12 14.17
N ILE A 70 -12.52 -8.08 13.31
CA ILE A 70 -13.23 -9.31 13.70
C ILE A 70 -12.23 -10.46 13.71
N PHE A 71 -12.14 -11.11 14.87
CA PHE A 71 -11.26 -12.25 15.13
C PHE A 71 -12.04 -13.56 15.14
N GLY A 72 -11.40 -14.69 14.77
CA GLY A 72 -12.04 -16.00 14.86
C GLY A 72 -11.40 -17.04 13.93
N VAL A 73 -12.10 -18.13 13.67
CA VAL A 73 -11.63 -19.21 12.78
C VAL A 73 -11.50 -18.66 11.36
N ASP A 74 -10.30 -18.77 10.77
CA ASP A 74 -10.00 -18.19 9.48
C ASP A 74 -9.11 -19.10 8.61
N GLU A 75 -8.92 -18.72 7.33
CA GLU A 75 -8.30 -19.56 6.31
C GLU A 75 -6.84 -19.88 6.56
N ALA A 76 -6.00 -18.87 6.88
CA ALA A 76 -4.57 -19.05 6.97
C ALA A 76 -4.14 -20.06 8.07
N PRO A 77 -4.58 -19.93 9.33
CA PRO A 77 -4.29 -20.96 10.33
C PRO A 77 -4.83 -22.32 9.96
N ALA A 78 -6.04 -22.40 9.39
CA ALA A 78 -6.64 -23.68 9.00
C ALA A 78 -5.81 -24.40 7.94
N ALA A 79 -5.30 -23.67 6.92
CA ALA A 79 -4.46 -24.22 5.88
C ALA A 79 -3.11 -24.73 6.42
N ILE A 80 -2.49 -23.99 7.35
CA ILE A 80 -1.22 -24.43 7.95
C ILE A 80 -1.43 -25.67 8.84
N VAL A 81 -2.55 -25.71 9.57
CA VAL A 81 -2.90 -26.87 10.42
C VAL A 81 -3.09 -28.12 9.58
N VAL A 82 -3.85 -28.07 8.47
CA VAL A 82 -4.03 -29.26 7.61
C VAL A 82 -2.72 -29.70 6.98
N ALA A 83 -1.86 -28.77 6.53
CA ALA A 83 -0.53 -29.12 6.03
C ALA A 83 0.33 -29.79 7.12
N ALA A 84 0.16 -29.37 8.39
CA ALA A 84 0.80 -30.01 9.52
C ALA A 84 0.30 -31.45 9.75
N LEU A 85 -1.02 -31.68 9.70
CA LEU A 85 -1.61 -33.00 9.84
C LEU A 85 -1.18 -33.96 8.74
N VAL A 86 -1.27 -33.50 7.48
CA VAL A 86 -0.83 -34.29 6.30
C VAL A 86 0.62 -34.72 6.43
N SER A 87 1.52 -33.81 6.79
CA SER A 87 2.95 -34.13 6.93
C SER A 87 3.27 -35.08 8.11
N LEU A 88 2.33 -35.25 9.04
CA LEU A 88 2.43 -36.22 10.14
C LEU A 88 1.72 -37.54 9.82
N GLY A 89 1.06 -37.66 8.68
CA GLY A 89 0.24 -38.81 8.35
C GLY A 89 -1.04 -38.93 9.20
N ILE A 90 -1.46 -37.81 9.83
CA ILE A 90 -2.69 -37.76 10.63
C ILE A 90 -3.87 -37.50 9.69
N GLU A 91 -4.83 -38.42 9.70
CA GLU A 91 -6.04 -38.33 8.87
C GLU A 91 -7.00 -37.26 9.40
N ASN A 92 -7.56 -36.46 8.48
CA ASN A 92 -8.52 -35.42 8.82
C ASN A 92 -9.78 -36.00 9.46
N GLY A 93 -10.25 -35.38 10.55
CA GLY A 93 -11.41 -35.85 11.33
C GLY A 93 -11.13 -37.03 12.24
N SER A 94 -9.88 -37.53 12.28
CA SER A 94 -9.48 -38.62 13.16
C SER A 94 -9.47 -38.19 14.64
N LYS A 95 -9.45 -39.19 15.55
CA LYS A 95 -9.31 -38.91 16.99
C LYS A 95 -7.97 -38.23 17.31
N GLU A 96 -6.95 -38.59 16.56
CA GLU A 96 -5.61 -37.99 16.63
C GLU A 96 -5.65 -36.51 16.24
N ALA A 97 -6.33 -36.16 15.13
CA ALA A 97 -6.50 -34.76 14.71
C ALA A 97 -7.23 -33.93 15.77
N ILE A 98 -8.33 -34.45 16.33
CA ILE A 98 -9.11 -33.80 17.39
C ILE A 98 -8.26 -33.52 18.64
N GLN A 99 -7.27 -34.37 18.94
CA GLN A 99 -6.34 -34.16 20.06
C GLN A 99 -5.18 -33.24 19.72
N TYR A 100 -4.64 -33.36 18.51
CA TYR A 100 -3.46 -32.62 18.07
C TYR A 100 -3.74 -31.15 17.79
N VAL A 101 -4.82 -30.81 17.10
CA VAL A 101 -5.13 -29.45 16.66
C VAL A 101 -5.28 -28.45 17.82
N PRO A 102 -5.99 -28.77 18.93
CA PRO A 102 -6.06 -27.88 20.10
C PRO A 102 -4.71 -27.66 20.77
N VAL A 103 -3.80 -28.64 20.75
CA VAL A 103 -2.43 -28.48 21.25
C VAL A 103 -1.66 -27.49 20.40
N ILE A 104 -1.80 -27.56 19.06
CA ILE A 104 -1.22 -26.57 18.16
C ILE A 104 -1.78 -25.17 18.46
N ALA A 105 -3.08 -25.02 18.70
CA ALA A 105 -3.67 -23.73 19.07
C ALA A 105 -3.13 -23.19 20.39
N LEU A 106 -2.94 -24.06 21.39
CA LEU A 106 -2.34 -23.69 22.68
C LEU A 106 -0.89 -23.20 22.50
N LEU A 107 -0.10 -23.97 21.79
CA LEU A 107 1.30 -23.62 21.51
C LEU A 107 1.41 -22.33 20.68
N THR A 108 0.50 -22.10 19.73
CA THR A 108 0.39 -20.85 18.98
C THR A 108 0.12 -19.68 19.93
N GLY A 109 -0.82 -19.82 20.87
CA GLY A 109 -1.08 -18.81 21.88
C GLY A 109 0.13 -18.54 22.78
N ILE A 110 0.89 -19.57 23.17
CA ILE A 110 2.11 -19.44 23.97
C ILE A 110 3.19 -18.71 23.17
N TRP A 111 3.39 -19.02 21.88
CA TRP A 111 4.33 -18.28 21.01
C TRP A 111 3.94 -16.81 20.87
N LEU A 112 2.65 -16.51 20.68
CA LEU A 112 2.17 -15.13 20.63
C LEU A 112 2.39 -14.40 21.96
N LEU A 113 2.24 -15.05 23.12
CA LEU A 113 2.62 -14.46 24.41
C LEU A 113 4.12 -14.17 24.48
N LEU A 114 4.96 -15.06 23.97
CA LEU A 114 6.39 -14.82 23.90
C LEU A 114 6.69 -13.62 22.99
N PHE A 115 6.05 -13.51 21.83
CA PHE A 115 6.18 -12.37 20.91
C PHE A 115 5.74 -11.05 21.59
N TYR A 116 4.67 -11.09 22.37
CA TYR A 116 4.25 -9.94 23.20
C TYR A 116 5.34 -9.47 24.15
N PHE A 117 5.96 -10.39 24.92
CA PHE A 117 7.04 -10.03 25.85
C PHE A 117 8.29 -9.57 25.12
N LEU A 118 8.60 -10.10 23.96
CA LEU A 118 9.72 -9.67 23.10
C LEU A 118 9.43 -8.38 22.31
N LYS A 119 8.20 -7.84 22.41
CA LYS A 119 7.76 -6.66 21.65
C LYS A 119 7.94 -6.85 20.13
N ALA A 120 7.60 -8.04 19.65
CA ALA A 120 7.82 -8.46 18.26
C ALA A 120 6.91 -7.76 17.23
N GLY A 121 5.95 -6.95 17.64
CA GLY A 121 5.05 -6.22 16.73
C GLY A 121 5.78 -5.48 15.62
N ARG A 122 6.92 -4.88 15.92
CA ARG A 122 7.76 -4.17 14.94
C ARG A 122 8.34 -5.05 13.83
N ILE A 123 8.38 -6.37 13.98
CA ILE A 123 8.90 -7.28 12.93
C ILE A 123 7.98 -7.28 11.72
N VAL A 124 6.69 -7.02 11.91
CA VAL A 124 5.70 -6.96 10.83
C VAL A 124 5.99 -5.84 9.84
N ASP A 125 6.61 -4.75 10.27
CA ASP A 125 7.01 -3.64 9.41
C ASP A 125 8.02 -4.05 8.32
N PHE A 126 8.72 -5.17 8.50
CA PHE A 126 9.66 -5.72 7.51
C PHE A 126 9.00 -6.56 6.43
N ILE A 127 7.73 -6.91 6.56
CA ILE A 127 7.00 -7.68 5.53
C ILE A 127 6.41 -6.70 4.51
N SER A 128 6.93 -6.76 3.29
CA SER A 128 6.46 -5.86 2.24
C SER A 128 5.04 -6.21 1.77
N THR A 129 4.25 -5.20 1.42
CA THR A 129 2.88 -5.36 0.90
C THR A 129 2.79 -6.33 -0.29
N PRO A 130 3.71 -6.32 -1.29
CA PRO A 130 3.69 -7.30 -2.37
C PRO A 130 3.83 -8.75 -1.91
N VAL A 131 4.72 -9.00 -0.95
CA VAL A 131 4.92 -10.36 -0.40
C VAL A 131 3.68 -10.82 0.35
N MET A 132 3.13 -9.96 1.22
CA MET A 132 1.94 -10.30 1.99
C MET A 132 0.72 -10.54 1.09
N GLY A 133 0.47 -9.64 0.11
CA GLY A 133 -0.63 -9.81 -0.83
C GLY A 133 -0.49 -11.08 -1.69
N GLY A 134 0.73 -11.40 -2.14
CA GLY A 134 1.03 -12.65 -2.85
C GLY A 134 0.79 -13.89 -1.99
N PHE A 135 1.26 -13.87 -0.75
CA PHE A 135 1.07 -14.92 0.22
C PHE A 135 -0.42 -15.19 0.52
N ILE A 136 -1.17 -14.15 0.88
CA ILE A 136 -2.62 -14.25 1.16
C ILE A 136 -3.38 -14.76 -0.08
N SER A 137 -3.04 -14.26 -1.27
CA SER A 137 -3.65 -14.71 -2.52
C SER A 137 -3.32 -16.18 -2.80
N GLY A 138 -2.09 -16.62 -2.54
CA GLY A 138 -1.67 -18.01 -2.68
C GLY A 138 -2.45 -18.95 -1.75
N ILE A 139 -2.62 -18.58 -0.48
CA ILE A 139 -3.45 -19.34 0.47
C ILE A 139 -4.89 -19.42 -0.01
N ALA A 140 -5.50 -18.28 -0.35
CA ALA A 140 -6.88 -18.23 -0.79
C ALA A 140 -7.11 -19.12 -2.03
N LEU A 141 -6.20 -19.09 -3.00
CA LEU A 141 -6.25 -19.94 -4.19
C LEU A 141 -6.08 -21.42 -3.85
N THR A 142 -5.14 -21.77 -2.97
CA THR A 142 -4.95 -23.16 -2.50
C THR A 142 -6.23 -23.70 -1.89
N ILE A 143 -6.86 -22.92 -0.98
CA ILE A 143 -8.11 -23.36 -0.32
C ILE A 143 -9.25 -23.45 -1.32
N ILE A 144 -9.37 -22.52 -2.26
CA ILE A 144 -10.38 -22.61 -3.34
C ILE A 144 -10.20 -23.94 -4.10
N LEU A 145 -8.98 -24.29 -4.49
CA LEU A 145 -8.70 -25.56 -5.17
C LEU A 145 -9.06 -26.78 -4.31
N MET A 146 -8.78 -26.74 -2.99
CA MET A 146 -9.17 -27.79 -2.04
C MET A 146 -10.70 -27.95 -1.93
N GLN A 147 -11.46 -26.88 -2.14
CA GLN A 147 -12.92 -26.89 -2.01
C GLN A 147 -13.66 -27.32 -3.30
N ILE A 148 -13.04 -27.19 -4.48
CA ILE A 148 -13.67 -27.55 -5.76
C ILE A 148 -14.24 -28.98 -5.77
N PRO A 149 -13.53 -30.04 -5.28
CA PRO A 149 -14.08 -31.38 -5.25
C PRO A 149 -15.40 -31.51 -4.46
N LYS A 150 -15.58 -30.69 -3.39
CA LYS A 150 -16.83 -30.70 -2.63
C LYS A 150 -18.03 -30.17 -3.44
N ILE A 151 -17.80 -29.23 -4.34
CA ILE A 151 -18.85 -28.78 -5.28
C ILE A 151 -19.20 -29.89 -6.27
N LEU A 152 -18.20 -30.70 -6.66
CA LEU A 152 -18.42 -31.85 -7.55
C LEU A 152 -19.10 -33.05 -6.84
N GLY A 153 -19.32 -32.99 -5.53
CA GLY A 153 -19.92 -34.03 -4.72
C GLY A 153 -18.92 -34.97 -4.03
N GLY A 154 -17.62 -34.70 -4.13
CA GLY A 154 -16.53 -35.44 -3.51
C GLY A 154 -16.09 -34.90 -2.14
N LYS A 155 -15.01 -35.43 -1.62
CA LYS A 155 -14.33 -34.96 -0.40
C LYS A 155 -13.39 -33.78 -0.73
N ALA A 156 -13.03 -32.97 0.28
CA ALA A 156 -12.05 -31.91 0.13
C ALA A 156 -10.73 -32.46 -0.43
N GLY A 157 -10.07 -31.68 -1.30
CA GLY A 157 -8.69 -31.96 -1.69
C GLY A 157 -7.73 -31.75 -0.54
N SER A 158 -6.55 -32.35 -0.64
CA SER A 158 -5.45 -32.14 0.31
C SER A 158 -4.12 -32.20 -0.44
N GLY A 159 -3.07 -31.63 0.14
CA GLY A 159 -1.74 -31.60 -0.44
C GLY A 159 -1.44 -30.31 -1.23
N GLU A 160 -0.43 -30.36 -2.06
CA GLU A 160 0.08 -29.25 -2.87
C GLU A 160 -0.59 -29.17 -4.25
N LEU A 161 -0.28 -28.15 -5.03
CA LEU A 161 -0.94 -27.88 -6.31
C LEU A 161 -1.05 -29.11 -7.23
N PRO A 162 0.01 -29.94 -7.45
CA PRO A 162 -0.09 -31.11 -8.34
C PRO A 162 -1.08 -32.15 -7.82
N GLU A 163 -1.11 -32.37 -6.50
CA GLU A 163 -2.01 -33.33 -5.85
C GLU A 163 -3.46 -32.82 -5.87
N LEU A 164 -3.65 -31.52 -5.62
CA LEU A 164 -4.97 -30.89 -5.69
C LEU A 164 -5.55 -30.99 -7.12
N ILE A 165 -4.76 -30.72 -8.16
CA ILE A 165 -5.19 -30.85 -9.55
C ILE A 165 -5.56 -32.32 -9.85
N ARG A 166 -4.70 -33.28 -9.43
CA ARG A 166 -4.97 -34.71 -9.62
C ARG A 166 -6.28 -35.11 -8.92
N HIS A 167 -6.50 -34.66 -7.69
CA HIS A 167 -7.71 -34.95 -6.93
C HIS A 167 -8.97 -34.36 -7.59
N ILE A 168 -8.89 -33.11 -8.09
CA ILE A 168 -9.98 -32.47 -8.85
C ILE A 168 -10.32 -33.29 -10.10
N VAL A 169 -9.30 -33.71 -10.87
CA VAL A 169 -9.49 -34.51 -12.08
C VAL A 169 -10.08 -35.88 -11.77
N GLN A 170 -9.65 -36.53 -10.66
CA GLN A 170 -10.21 -37.81 -10.22
C GLN A 170 -11.68 -37.67 -9.81
N THR A 171 -12.01 -36.67 -8.97
CA THR A 171 -13.39 -36.40 -8.54
C THR A 171 -14.28 -36.02 -9.72
N GLY A 172 -13.69 -35.34 -10.74
CA GLY A 172 -14.38 -34.99 -11.99
C GLY A 172 -14.83 -36.19 -12.85
N LYS A 173 -14.42 -37.42 -12.52
CA LYS A 173 -14.93 -38.66 -13.17
C LYS A 173 -16.23 -39.17 -12.58
N GLU A 174 -16.53 -38.79 -11.34
CA GLU A 174 -17.71 -39.25 -10.56
C GLU A 174 -18.51 -38.04 -10.07
N ILE A 175 -18.96 -37.19 -11.00
CA ILE A 175 -19.64 -35.91 -10.68
C ILE A 175 -21.08 -36.18 -10.21
N ASN A 176 -21.41 -35.62 -9.04
CA ASN A 176 -22.82 -35.49 -8.64
C ASN A 176 -23.37 -34.16 -9.18
N TRP A 177 -24.15 -34.23 -10.28
CA TRP A 177 -24.68 -33.06 -10.95
C TRP A 177 -25.59 -32.20 -10.07
N LEU A 178 -26.32 -32.79 -9.11
CA LEU A 178 -27.16 -32.04 -8.19
C LEU A 178 -26.29 -31.21 -7.21
N SER A 179 -25.18 -31.78 -6.75
CA SER A 179 -24.19 -31.05 -5.96
C SER A 179 -23.60 -29.86 -6.72
N VAL A 180 -23.29 -30.05 -8.01
CA VAL A 180 -22.78 -28.96 -8.90
C VAL A 180 -23.83 -27.87 -9.05
N ILE A 181 -25.08 -28.21 -9.32
CA ILE A 181 -26.17 -27.23 -9.48
C ILE A 181 -26.37 -26.43 -8.20
N LEU A 182 -26.39 -27.09 -7.04
CA LEU A 182 -26.52 -26.41 -5.74
C LEU A 182 -25.31 -25.53 -5.41
N GLY A 183 -24.10 -26.05 -5.60
CA GLY A 183 -22.86 -25.30 -5.29
C GLY A 183 -22.59 -24.16 -6.26
N ALA A 184 -22.59 -24.43 -7.56
CA ALA A 184 -22.37 -23.39 -8.57
C ALA A 184 -23.52 -22.37 -8.59
N GLY A 185 -24.76 -22.82 -8.46
CA GLY A 185 -25.94 -21.94 -8.35
C GLY A 185 -25.83 -21.00 -7.14
N ALA A 186 -25.47 -21.54 -5.97
CA ALA A 186 -25.22 -20.73 -4.77
C ALA A 186 -24.07 -19.72 -4.98
N LEU A 187 -22.98 -20.14 -5.61
CA LEU A 187 -21.84 -19.26 -5.90
C LEU A 187 -22.21 -18.10 -6.85
N ILE A 188 -22.93 -18.42 -7.90
CA ILE A 188 -23.42 -17.42 -8.89
C ILE A 188 -24.37 -16.44 -8.19
N LEU A 189 -25.33 -16.96 -7.40
CA LEU A 189 -26.28 -16.13 -6.66
C LEU A 189 -25.55 -15.19 -5.67
N LEU A 190 -24.54 -15.70 -4.93
CA LEU A 190 -23.72 -14.88 -4.03
C LEU A 190 -23.01 -13.75 -4.78
N ARG A 191 -22.46 -14.03 -5.95
CA ARG A 191 -21.73 -13.06 -6.77
C ARG A 191 -22.64 -12.01 -7.40
N VAL A 192 -23.75 -12.43 -7.96
CA VAL A 192 -24.74 -11.55 -8.61
C VAL A 192 -25.42 -10.68 -7.56
N ALA A 193 -25.94 -11.30 -6.50
CA ALA A 193 -26.65 -10.58 -5.45
C ALA A 193 -25.71 -9.66 -4.65
N GLY A 194 -24.46 -10.05 -4.41
CA GLY A 194 -23.46 -9.20 -3.75
C GLY A 194 -23.16 -7.91 -4.54
N LYS A 195 -23.30 -7.92 -5.87
CA LYS A 195 -23.20 -6.72 -6.70
C LYS A 195 -24.48 -5.88 -6.70
N MET A 196 -25.65 -6.53 -6.70
CA MET A 196 -26.95 -5.84 -6.78
C MET A 196 -27.41 -5.27 -5.43
N ILE A 197 -27.17 -6.01 -4.34
CA ILE A 197 -27.64 -5.64 -3.00
C ILE A 197 -26.50 -5.85 -2.00
N PRO A 198 -25.48 -5.01 -2.02
CA PRO A 198 -24.24 -5.23 -1.25
C PRO A 198 -24.43 -5.22 0.27
N LYS A 199 -25.48 -4.58 0.79
CA LYS A 199 -25.77 -4.55 2.25
C LYS A 199 -26.62 -5.71 2.74
N PHE A 200 -27.08 -6.60 1.85
CA PHE A 200 -27.95 -7.70 2.21
C PHE A 200 -27.15 -8.99 2.49
N PRO A 201 -27.36 -9.68 3.63
CA PRO A 201 -26.58 -10.86 4.01
C PRO A 201 -27.00 -12.11 3.21
N MET A 202 -26.68 -12.13 1.90
CA MET A 202 -27.07 -13.19 0.97
C MET A 202 -26.59 -14.57 1.39
N ALA A 203 -25.45 -14.68 2.10
CA ALA A 203 -24.96 -15.95 2.61
C ALA A 203 -25.99 -16.65 3.54
N ILE A 204 -26.68 -15.87 4.38
CA ILE A 204 -27.74 -16.39 5.28
C ILE A 204 -28.93 -16.90 4.48
N VAL A 205 -29.35 -16.13 3.46
CA VAL A 205 -30.49 -16.51 2.61
C VAL A 205 -30.18 -17.79 1.86
N ILE A 206 -29.00 -17.90 1.27
CA ILE A 206 -28.56 -19.08 0.51
C ILE A 206 -28.41 -20.29 1.43
N MET A 207 -27.92 -20.09 2.65
CA MET A 207 -27.87 -21.12 3.68
C MET A 207 -29.30 -21.64 4.06
N ALA A 208 -30.22 -20.68 4.29
CA ALA A 208 -31.63 -21.02 4.59
C ALA A 208 -32.31 -21.72 3.39
N ALA A 209 -32.04 -21.23 2.16
CA ALA A 209 -32.54 -21.88 0.95
C ALA A 209 -31.98 -23.29 0.75
N GLY A 210 -30.69 -23.52 1.08
CA GLY A 210 -30.06 -24.84 1.05
C GLY A 210 -30.73 -25.81 2.05
N VAL A 211 -30.98 -25.35 3.28
CA VAL A 211 -31.70 -26.12 4.29
C VAL A 211 -33.14 -26.45 3.85
N ALA A 212 -33.83 -25.45 3.28
CA ALA A 212 -35.19 -25.66 2.76
C ALA A 212 -35.20 -26.64 1.57
N ALA A 213 -34.23 -26.56 0.68
CA ALA A 213 -34.09 -27.51 -0.44
C ALA A 213 -33.90 -28.95 0.08
N THR A 214 -33.07 -29.15 1.10
CA THR A 214 -32.91 -30.47 1.73
C THR A 214 -34.19 -30.97 2.34
N ARG A 215 -34.93 -30.12 3.05
CA ARG A 215 -36.18 -30.51 3.73
C ARG A 215 -37.32 -30.78 2.76
N ILE A 216 -37.42 -30.07 1.64
CA ILE A 216 -38.54 -30.16 0.69
C ILE A 216 -38.24 -31.22 -0.39
N PHE A 217 -37.01 -31.28 -0.89
CA PHE A 217 -36.64 -32.08 -2.06
C PHE A 217 -35.80 -33.31 -1.67
N HIS A 218 -35.49 -33.53 -0.40
CA HIS A 218 -34.69 -34.67 0.10
C HIS A 218 -33.43 -34.90 -0.75
N VAL A 219 -32.63 -33.83 -0.93
CA VAL A 219 -31.44 -33.81 -1.83
C VAL A 219 -30.37 -34.83 -1.43
N ASP A 220 -30.35 -35.26 -0.17
CA ASP A 220 -29.51 -36.31 0.39
C ASP A 220 -29.78 -37.67 -0.26
N GLU A 221 -31.03 -38.00 -0.60
CA GLU A 221 -31.39 -39.22 -1.31
C GLU A 221 -30.81 -39.29 -2.72
N TYR A 222 -30.49 -38.13 -3.31
CA TYR A 222 -29.82 -37.98 -4.61
C TYR A 222 -28.29 -37.91 -4.51
N GLY A 223 -27.73 -38.28 -3.35
CA GLY A 223 -26.28 -38.35 -3.15
C GLY A 223 -25.61 -37.04 -2.82
N VAL A 224 -26.36 -35.97 -2.52
CA VAL A 224 -25.76 -34.71 -2.01
C VAL A 224 -25.32 -34.90 -0.56
N VAL A 225 -24.05 -34.62 -0.29
CA VAL A 225 -23.50 -34.72 1.07
C VAL A 225 -24.02 -33.58 1.91
N LEU A 226 -24.60 -33.93 3.08
CA LEU A 226 -25.03 -32.98 4.11
C LEU A 226 -23.95 -32.82 5.17
N LEU A 227 -24.00 -31.73 5.94
CA LEU A 227 -23.19 -31.59 7.13
C LEU A 227 -23.62 -32.55 8.24
N ASP A 228 -22.66 -32.94 9.05
CA ASP A 228 -22.95 -33.72 10.24
C ASP A 228 -23.86 -32.95 11.20
N ALA A 229 -24.77 -33.67 11.86
CA ALA A 229 -25.62 -33.06 12.84
C ALA A 229 -24.82 -32.55 14.03
N VAL A 230 -24.99 -31.26 14.35
CA VAL A 230 -24.31 -30.61 15.47
C VAL A 230 -25.13 -30.83 16.74
N GLY A 231 -24.52 -31.44 17.73
CA GLY A 231 -25.13 -31.61 19.07
C GLY A 231 -25.38 -30.25 19.72
N LYS A 232 -26.47 -30.16 20.49
CA LYS A 232 -26.77 -28.97 21.28
C LYS A 232 -25.82 -28.86 22.47
N GLY A 233 -25.38 -27.64 22.77
CA GLY A 233 -24.61 -27.31 23.96
C GLY A 233 -23.39 -26.48 23.71
N LEU A 234 -22.95 -25.79 24.74
CA LEU A 234 -21.69 -25.05 24.73
C LEU A 234 -20.49 -25.99 24.75
N PRO A 235 -19.32 -25.55 24.26
CA PRO A 235 -18.12 -26.37 24.27
C PRO A 235 -17.74 -26.76 25.71
N LYS A 236 -17.27 -27.97 25.86
CA LYS A 236 -16.63 -28.43 27.09
C LYS A 236 -15.15 -28.09 27.05
N LEU A 237 -14.57 -27.79 28.21
CA LEU A 237 -13.14 -27.57 28.30
C LEU A 237 -12.39 -28.85 27.91
N VAL A 238 -11.42 -28.69 27.03
CA VAL A 238 -10.58 -29.77 26.51
C VAL A 238 -9.49 -30.12 27.53
N HIS A 239 -9.30 -31.39 27.80
CA HIS A 239 -8.16 -31.89 28.54
C HIS A 239 -7.01 -32.14 27.56
N PHE A 240 -5.95 -31.34 27.64
CA PHE A 240 -4.78 -31.49 26.76
C PHE A 240 -4.04 -32.81 27.10
N ARG A 241 -3.89 -33.65 26.10
CA ARG A 241 -3.07 -34.84 26.17
C ARG A 241 -1.86 -34.70 25.29
N PHE A 242 -0.70 -34.61 25.91
CA PHE A 242 0.58 -34.49 25.18
C PHE A 242 1.23 -35.84 24.86
N VAL A 243 0.63 -36.94 25.36
CA VAL A 243 1.14 -38.29 25.10
C VAL A 243 0.86 -38.67 23.65
N GLY A 244 1.92 -39.10 22.95
CA GLY A 244 1.84 -39.46 21.53
C GLY A 244 2.01 -38.32 20.56
N ILE A 245 2.17 -37.08 21.04
CA ILE A 245 2.42 -35.91 20.20
C ILE A 245 3.94 -35.67 20.11
N ASP A 246 4.48 -35.59 18.89
CA ASP A 246 5.85 -35.08 18.65
C ASP A 246 5.90 -33.57 18.96
N LEU A 247 6.26 -33.26 20.21
CA LEU A 247 6.28 -31.89 20.71
C LEU A 247 7.25 -30.99 19.95
N ARG A 248 8.36 -31.55 19.45
CA ARG A 248 9.35 -30.78 18.66
C ARG A 248 8.75 -30.29 17.35
N GLN A 249 8.05 -31.17 16.64
CA GLN A 249 7.36 -30.79 15.40
C GLN A 249 6.18 -29.86 15.67
N ALA A 250 5.41 -30.11 16.73
CA ALA A 250 4.30 -29.27 17.14
C ALA A 250 4.77 -27.84 17.47
N LEU A 251 5.90 -27.68 18.20
CA LEU A 251 6.50 -26.37 18.51
C LEU A 251 6.91 -25.62 17.24
N GLY A 252 7.58 -26.28 16.29
CA GLY A 252 8.01 -25.63 15.06
C GLY A 252 6.83 -25.16 14.21
N ARG A 253 5.78 -25.97 14.11
CA ARG A 253 4.59 -25.63 13.31
C ARG A 253 3.73 -24.55 13.96
N SER A 254 3.54 -24.63 15.28
CA SER A 254 2.81 -23.59 16.02
C SER A 254 3.54 -22.25 16.00
N LEU A 255 4.89 -22.25 15.99
CA LEU A 255 5.67 -21.03 15.80
C LEU A 255 5.37 -20.36 14.43
N MET A 256 5.30 -21.16 13.36
CA MET A 256 4.96 -20.64 12.02
C MET A 256 3.55 -20.07 12.01
N ILE A 257 2.58 -20.77 12.61
CA ILE A 257 1.19 -20.28 12.72
C ILE A 257 1.19 -18.96 13.51
N ALA A 258 1.88 -18.89 14.63
CA ALA A 258 1.95 -17.68 15.45
C ALA A 258 2.54 -16.49 14.67
N ALA A 259 3.58 -16.73 13.87
CA ALA A 259 4.18 -15.70 13.02
C ALA A 259 3.19 -15.20 11.95
N VAL A 260 2.45 -16.11 11.30
CA VAL A 260 1.43 -15.76 10.31
C VAL A 260 0.27 -15.01 10.95
N VAL A 261 -0.26 -15.50 12.06
CA VAL A 261 -1.34 -14.85 12.82
C VAL A 261 -0.94 -13.43 13.21
N MET A 262 0.26 -13.25 13.77
CA MET A 262 0.77 -11.94 14.14
C MET A 262 0.87 -11.02 12.92
N ALA A 263 1.52 -11.49 11.86
CA ALA A 263 1.78 -10.66 10.67
C ALA A 263 0.47 -10.25 9.97
N GLU A 264 -0.41 -11.22 9.70
CA GLU A 264 -1.65 -10.98 8.98
C GLU A 264 -2.63 -10.12 9.78
N THR A 265 -2.78 -10.41 11.08
CA THR A 265 -3.66 -9.63 11.96
C THR A 265 -3.18 -8.20 12.07
N LEU A 266 -1.92 -7.94 12.46
CA LEU A 266 -1.42 -6.59 12.68
C LEU A 266 -1.42 -5.75 11.40
N LEU A 267 -1.02 -6.34 10.26
CA LEU A 267 -1.02 -5.61 8.99
C LEU A 267 -2.44 -5.19 8.58
N SER A 268 -3.39 -6.12 8.73
CA SER A 268 -4.78 -5.85 8.41
C SER A 268 -5.42 -4.85 9.37
N GLU A 269 -5.17 -4.99 10.68
CA GLU A 269 -5.66 -4.06 11.70
C GLU A 269 -5.13 -2.65 11.49
N ASN A 270 -3.84 -2.48 11.20
CA ASN A 270 -3.26 -1.19 10.88
C ASN A 270 -3.94 -0.55 9.65
N ASN A 271 -4.22 -1.32 8.61
CA ASN A 271 -4.92 -0.83 7.43
C ASN A 271 -6.34 -0.34 7.77
N PHE A 272 -7.12 -1.13 8.53
CA PHE A 272 -8.45 -0.73 8.96
C PHE A 272 -8.42 0.45 9.94
N ALA A 273 -7.45 0.50 10.85
CA ALA A 273 -7.27 1.59 11.79
C ALA A 273 -6.96 2.91 11.08
N MET A 274 -6.01 2.89 10.12
CA MET A 274 -5.69 4.06 9.29
C MET A 274 -6.89 4.55 8.49
N LYS A 275 -7.61 3.63 7.84
CA LYS A 275 -8.81 3.94 7.05
C LYS A 275 -9.91 4.59 7.90
N ASN A 276 -10.05 4.18 9.16
CA ASN A 276 -11.06 4.67 10.09
C ASN A 276 -10.54 5.75 11.06
N GLY A 277 -9.34 6.27 10.87
CA GLY A 277 -8.78 7.40 11.61
C GLY A 277 -8.48 7.13 13.09
N TYR A 278 -8.13 5.88 13.47
CA TYR A 278 -7.68 5.55 14.82
C TYR A 278 -6.35 4.80 14.80
N LYS A 279 -5.71 4.68 15.96
CA LYS A 279 -4.46 3.94 16.14
C LYS A 279 -4.70 2.70 16.99
N ILE A 280 -3.96 1.64 16.70
CA ILE A 280 -3.89 0.43 17.53
C ILE A 280 -2.57 0.40 18.30
N ASP A 281 -2.54 -0.37 19.37
CA ASP A 281 -1.30 -0.77 20.04
C ASP A 281 -0.91 -2.18 19.58
N GLU A 282 0.04 -2.26 18.65
CA GLU A 282 0.46 -3.50 17.99
C GLU A 282 0.86 -4.59 18.99
N ASN A 283 1.54 -4.21 20.07
CA ASN A 283 1.96 -5.17 21.07
C ASN A 283 0.77 -5.69 21.89
N GLN A 284 -0.21 -4.84 22.19
CA GLN A 284 -1.44 -5.25 22.87
C GLN A 284 -2.31 -6.14 21.97
N GLU A 285 -2.31 -5.90 20.64
CA GLU A 285 -3.02 -6.78 19.69
C GLU A 285 -2.39 -8.18 19.65
N ILE A 286 -1.06 -8.32 19.72
CA ILE A 286 -0.42 -9.63 19.86
C ILE A 286 -0.90 -10.34 21.12
N PHE A 287 -1.04 -9.63 22.24
CA PHE A 287 -1.58 -10.17 23.47
C PHE A 287 -3.03 -10.62 23.31
N ALA A 288 -3.87 -9.82 22.65
CA ALA A 288 -5.25 -10.16 22.36
C ALA A 288 -5.35 -11.42 21.48
N CYS A 289 -4.52 -11.53 20.43
CA CYS A 289 -4.40 -12.73 19.60
C CYS A 289 -3.96 -13.95 20.40
N ALA A 290 -3.02 -13.80 21.33
CA ALA A 290 -2.55 -14.87 22.19
C ALA A 290 -3.68 -15.40 23.08
N MET A 291 -4.41 -14.52 23.75
CA MET A 291 -5.54 -14.88 24.60
C MET A 291 -6.68 -15.54 23.81
N GLY A 292 -6.96 -15.05 22.58
CA GLY A 292 -7.90 -15.65 21.67
C GLY A 292 -7.51 -17.09 21.28
N ASN A 293 -6.22 -17.33 20.96
CA ASN A 293 -5.71 -18.65 20.60
C ASN A 293 -5.70 -19.63 21.78
N ILE A 294 -5.37 -19.17 22.99
CA ILE A 294 -5.47 -19.99 24.22
C ILE A 294 -6.93 -20.36 24.47
N ALA A 295 -7.88 -19.42 24.31
CA ALA A 295 -9.29 -19.68 24.42
C ALA A 295 -9.77 -20.69 23.37
N ALA A 296 -9.29 -20.59 22.10
CA ALA A 296 -9.57 -21.53 21.03
C ALA A 296 -9.12 -22.96 21.42
N ALA A 297 -7.90 -23.08 21.92
CA ALA A 297 -7.37 -24.36 22.41
C ALA A 297 -8.24 -24.96 23.50
N CYS A 298 -8.64 -24.15 24.51
CA CYS A 298 -9.47 -24.61 25.63
C CYS A 298 -10.83 -25.16 25.20
N VAL A 299 -11.39 -24.72 24.08
CA VAL A 299 -12.65 -25.20 23.52
C VAL A 299 -12.47 -26.24 22.41
N GLY A 300 -11.25 -26.71 22.18
CA GLY A 300 -10.94 -27.75 21.20
C GLY A 300 -10.88 -27.24 19.74
N CYS A 301 -10.83 -25.95 19.52
CA CYS A 301 -10.79 -25.37 18.19
C CYS A 301 -9.34 -25.32 17.63
N CYS A 302 -9.22 -25.11 16.33
CA CYS A 302 -7.96 -24.80 15.67
C CYS A 302 -7.48 -23.40 16.05
N PRO A 303 -6.21 -23.05 15.75
CA PRO A 303 -5.73 -21.68 15.88
C PRO A 303 -6.63 -20.71 15.12
N VAL A 304 -6.79 -19.51 15.66
CA VAL A 304 -7.68 -18.47 15.17
C VAL A 304 -6.89 -17.22 14.81
N ASN A 305 -7.43 -16.44 13.89
CA ASN A 305 -6.79 -15.28 13.31
C ASN A 305 -7.76 -14.11 13.15
N GLY A 306 -7.24 -12.95 12.82
CA GLY A 306 -8.03 -11.82 12.37
C GLY A 306 -8.54 -11.99 10.95
N SER A 307 -9.80 -11.68 10.69
CA SER A 307 -10.45 -11.90 9.40
C SER A 307 -10.69 -10.60 8.65
N ILE A 308 -9.98 -10.42 7.53
CA ILE A 308 -10.16 -9.27 6.65
C ILE A 308 -11.57 -9.23 6.07
N SER A 309 -12.08 -10.37 5.60
CA SER A 309 -13.40 -10.46 4.97
C SER A 309 -14.53 -10.11 5.92
N ARG A 310 -14.50 -10.65 7.15
CA ARG A 310 -15.50 -10.35 8.19
C ARG A 310 -15.37 -8.91 8.68
N THR A 311 -14.17 -8.39 8.80
CA THR A 311 -13.92 -6.98 9.17
C THR A 311 -14.47 -6.03 8.11
N SER A 312 -14.26 -6.30 6.82
CA SER A 312 -14.86 -5.53 5.72
C SER A 312 -16.38 -5.55 5.75
N MET A 313 -16.98 -6.71 6.06
CA MET A 313 -18.43 -6.81 6.24
C MET A 313 -18.88 -6.03 7.48
N ASN A 314 -18.15 -6.09 8.59
CA ASN A 314 -18.44 -5.29 9.77
C ASN A 314 -18.49 -3.79 9.46
N GLU A 315 -17.52 -3.26 8.70
CA GLU A 315 -17.55 -1.89 8.21
C GLU A 315 -18.77 -1.62 7.31
N GLN A 316 -19.08 -2.52 6.39
CA GLN A 316 -20.23 -2.41 5.49
C GLN A 316 -21.56 -2.32 6.24
N TYR A 317 -21.69 -3.03 7.36
CA TYR A 317 -22.86 -2.98 8.23
C TYR A 317 -22.75 -1.94 9.35
N GLU A 318 -21.78 -1.04 9.25
CA GLU A 318 -21.59 0.11 10.13
C GLU A 318 -21.31 -0.22 11.60
N GLY A 319 -20.74 -1.39 11.91
CA GLY A 319 -20.27 -1.70 13.26
C GLY A 319 -19.19 -0.71 13.69
N LYS A 320 -19.20 -0.31 14.97
CA LYS A 320 -18.38 0.80 15.48
C LYS A 320 -17.38 0.39 16.56
N THR A 321 -17.62 -0.70 17.25
CA THR A 321 -16.79 -1.12 18.38
C THR A 321 -16.71 -2.63 18.50
N GLN A 322 -15.85 -3.13 19.41
CA GLN A 322 -15.80 -4.56 19.74
C GLN A 322 -17.08 -5.09 20.42
N ALA A 323 -18.07 -4.26 20.70
CA ALA A 323 -19.39 -4.74 21.07
C ALA A 323 -20.01 -5.64 19.98
N VAL A 324 -19.67 -5.42 18.71
CA VAL A 324 -20.00 -6.32 17.59
C VAL A 324 -19.55 -7.76 17.87
N SER A 325 -18.29 -7.93 18.27
CA SER A 325 -17.72 -9.25 18.59
C SER A 325 -18.39 -9.89 19.80
N VAL A 326 -18.73 -9.11 20.80
CA VAL A 326 -19.47 -9.59 21.98
C VAL A 326 -20.87 -10.07 21.59
N VAL A 327 -21.60 -9.27 20.81
CA VAL A 327 -22.94 -9.64 20.32
C VAL A 327 -22.86 -10.87 19.41
N ALA A 328 -21.86 -10.94 18.53
CA ALA A 328 -21.65 -12.11 17.68
C ALA A 328 -21.42 -13.39 18.49
N ALA A 329 -20.58 -13.31 19.52
CA ALA A 329 -20.32 -14.45 20.41
C ALA A 329 -21.57 -14.89 21.19
N ILE A 330 -22.36 -13.95 21.72
CA ILE A 330 -23.61 -14.23 22.41
C ILE A 330 -24.60 -14.87 21.44
N THR A 331 -24.77 -14.32 20.24
CA THR A 331 -25.66 -14.88 19.21
C THR A 331 -25.24 -16.29 18.83
N MET A 332 -23.94 -16.56 18.66
CA MET A 332 -23.41 -17.89 18.37
C MET A 332 -23.67 -18.87 19.53
N ALA A 333 -23.49 -18.44 20.77
CA ALA A 333 -23.78 -19.23 21.93
C ALA A 333 -25.27 -19.63 22.00
N LEU A 334 -26.18 -18.71 21.70
CA LEU A 334 -27.63 -18.97 21.61
C LEU A 334 -27.96 -19.96 20.50
N VAL A 335 -27.32 -19.88 19.35
CA VAL A 335 -27.44 -20.86 18.25
C VAL A 335 -27.00 -22.23 18.72
N LEU A 336 -25.87 -22.35 19.40
CA LEU A 336 -25.34 -23.61 19.92
C LEU A 336 -26.27 -24.24 21.01
N LEU A 337 -26.94 -23.43 21.82
CA LEU A 337 -27.83 -23.90 22.86
C LEU A 337 -29.17 -24.41 22.33
N GLY A 338 -29.72 -23.75 21.30
CA GLY A 338 -31.11 -24.04 20.89
C GLY A 338 -31.35 -24.31 19.42
N ALA A 339 -30.50 -23.77 18.53
CA ALA A 339 -30.79 -23.69 17.11
C ALA A 339 -29.86 -24.52 16.22
N THR A 340 -29.16 -25.53 16.72
CA THR A 340 -28.24 -26.36 15.92
C THR A 340 -28.93 -27.32 14.97
N GLY A 341 -30.23 -27.58 15.17
CA GLY A 341 -30.97 -28.59 14.41
C GLY A 341 -31.09 -28.37 12.91
N PHE A 342 -30.94 -27.13 12.44
CA PHE A 342 -30.96 -26.86 10.99
C PHE A 342 -29.61 -27.19 10.30
N ILE A 343 -28.51 -27.27 11.05
CA ILE A 343 -27.15 -27.44 10.51
C ILE A 343 -27.01 -28.78 9.80
N GLY A 344 -27.57 -29.87 10.35
CA GLY A 344 -27.55 -31.20 9.74
C GLY A 344 -28.34 -31.31 8.42
N TYR A 345 -29.10 -30.29 8.04
CA TYR A 345 -29.81 -30.22 6.76
C TYR A 345 -29.09 -29.31 5.76
N LEU A 346 -27.90 -28.76 6.09
CA LEU A 346 -27.17 -27.88 5.21
C LEU A 346 -26.33 -28.69 4.21
N PRO A 347 -26.59 -28.53 2.88
CA PRO A 347 -25.79 -29.20 1.86
C PRO A 347 -24.35 -28.71 1.85
N VAL A 348 -23.38 -29.62 1.87
CA VAL A 348 -21.96 -29.31 1.80
C VAL A 348 -21.59 -28.44 0.57
N PRO A 349 -22.15 -28.69 -0.64
CA PRO A 349 -21.88 -27.82 -1.79
C PRO A 349 -22.28 -26.36 -1.58
N VAL A 350 -23.40 -26.11 -0.89
CA VAL A 350 -23.88 -24.75 -0.56
C VAL A 350 -22.91 -24.05 0.41
N LEU A 351 -22.50 -24.75 1.48
CA LEU A 351 -21.50 -24.25 2.40
C LEU A 351 -20.17 -23.92 1.68
N THR A 352 -19.75 -24.85 0.84
CA THR A 352 -18.52 -24.70 0.03
C THR A 352 -18.57 -23.47 -0.88
N ALA A 353 -19.73 -23.21 -1.50
CA ALA A 353 -19.92 -21.99 -2.31
C ALA A 353 -19.77 -20.71 -1.50
N ILE A 354 -20.27 -20.69 -0.25
CA ILE A 354 -20.12 -19.55 0.66
C ILE A 354 -18.64 -19.33 1.00
N VAL A 355 -17.91 -20.40 1.32
CA VAL A 355 -16.46 -20.35 1.61
C VAL A 355 -15.67 -19.85 0.40
N ILE A 356 -15.90 -20.42 -0.79
CA ILE A 356 -15.23 -19.99 -2.04
C ILE A 356 -15.55 -18.53 -2.33
N SER A 357 -16.81 -18.09 -2.18
CA SER A 357 -17.19 -16.69 -2.40
C SER A 357 -16.47 -15.74 -1.47
N ALA A 358 -16.28 -16.09 -0.20
CA ALA A 358 -15.50 -15.31 0.75
C ALA A 358 -14.03 -15.23 0.33
N LEU A 359 -13.40 -16.36 0.02
CA LEU A 359 -11.99 -16.44 -0.40
C LEU A 359 -11.69 -15.70 -1.70
N MET A 360 -12.62 -15.69 -2.67
CA MET A 360 -12.45 -14.90 -3.89
C MET A 360 -12.32 -13.39 -3.62
N ASN A 361 -12.81 -12.89 -2.48
CA ASN A 361 -12.66 -11.48 -2.08
C ASN A 361 -11.32 -11.23 -1.36
N VAL A 362 -10.67 -12.29 -0.86
CA VAL A 362 -9.37 -12.23 -0.20
C VAL A 362 -8.23 -12.20 -1.22
N VAL A 363 -8.44 -12.75 -2.43
CA VAL A 363 -7.43 -12.71 -3.50
C VAL A 363 -7.18 -11.26 -3.94
N GLU A 364 -5.97 -10.79 -3.75
CA GLU A 364 -5.53 -9.40 -3.96
C GLU A 364 -5.27 -9.05 -5.43
N LEU A 365 -6.28 -9.30 -6.32
CA LEU A 365 -6.17 -9.01 -7.75
C LEU A 365 -5.93 -7.52 -8.04
N HIS A 366 -6.56 -6.64 -7.28
CA HIS A 366 -6.36 -5.19 -7.43
C HIS A 366 -4.92 -4.77 -7.13
N LEU A 367 -4.32 -5.36 -6.10
CA LEU A 367 -2.92 -5.14 -5.77
C LEU A 367 -2.02 -5.66 -6.89
N ALA A 368 -2.26 -6.89 -7.39
CA ALA A 368 -1.50 -7.48 -8.49
C ALA A 368 -1.51 -6.59 -9.75
N VAL A 369 -2.69 -6.11 -10.16
CA VAL A 369 -2.84 -5.21 -11.32
C VAL A 369 -2.15 -3.86 -11.07
N ARG A 370 -2.25 -3.30 -9.87
CA ARG A 370 -1.57 -2.06 -9.48
C ARG A 370 -0.05 -2.22 -9.56
N LEU A 371 0.49 -3.30 -8.98
CA LEU A 371 1.93 -3.61 -9.00
C LEU A 371 2.45 -3.80 -10.42
N PHE A 372 1.71 -4.51 -11.27
CA PHE A 372 2.07 -4.70 -12.68
C PHE A 372 2.23 -3.38 -13.44
N ARG A 373 1.38 -2.37 -13.14
CA ARG A 373 1.43 -1.06 -13.78
C ARG A 373 2.50 -0.14 -13.21
N VAL A 374 2.77 -0.22 -11.90
CA VAL A 374 3.63 0.73 -11.19
C VAL A 374 5.07 0.21 -11.05
N SER A 375 5.23 -1.06 -10.68
CA SER A 375 6.55 -1.65 -10.41
C SER A 375 6.57 -3.13 -10.77
N ARG A 376 7.12 -3.45 -11.93
CA ARG A 376 7.22 -4.84 -12.39
C ARG A 376 8.01 -5.73 -11.43
N ASN A 377 9.05 -5.19 -10.79
CA ASN A 377 9.84 -5.94 -9.82
C ASN A 377 9.00 -6.36 -8.61
N GLU A 378 8.20 -5.46 -8.08
CA GLU A 378 7.29 -5.77 -6.95
C GLU A 378 6.17 -6.71 -7.38
N PHE A 379 5.71 -6.63 -8.64
CA PHE A 379 4.79 -7.61 -9.20
C PHE A 379 5.38 -9.01 -9.26
N TYR A 380 6.65 -9.16 -9.70
CA TYR A 380 7.29 -10.46 -9.70
C TYR A 380 7.48 -11.04 -8.31
N ILE A 381 7.72 -10.20 -7.31
CA ILE A 381 7.79 -10.61 -5.90
C ILE A 381 6.43 -11.12 -5.43
N PHE A 382 5.34 -10.40 -5.75
CA PHE A 382 3.97 -10.83 -5.47
C PHE A 382 3.66 -12.20 -6.09
N VAL A 383 3.96 -12.35 -7.38
CA VAL A 383 3.72 -13.63 -8.10
C VAL A 383 4.58 -14.74 -7.51
N ALA A 384 5.85 -14.48 -7.23
CA ALA A 384 6.77 -15.48 -6.65
C ALA A 384 6.26 -15.93 -5.26
N ALA A 385 5.80 -15.01 -4.42
CA ALA A 385 5.20 -15.35 -3.13
C ALA A 385 3.92 -16.19 -3.28
N CYS A 386 3.03 -15.81 -4.20
CA CYS A 386 1.81 -16.55 -4.49
C CYS A 386 2.08 -17.97 -5.01
N VAL A 387 2.98 -18.09 -5.99
CA VAL A 387 3.37 -19.40 -6.58
C VAL A 387 4.08 -20.26 -5.55
N SER A 388 4.91 -19.67 -4.69
CA SER A 388 5.60 -20.42 -3.63
C SER A 388 4.61 -21.11 -2.69
N VAL A 389 3.50 -20.43 -2.31
CA VAL A 389 2.43 -21.02 -1.50
C VAL A 389 1.75 -22.17 -2.24
N LEU A 390 1.42 -21.98 -3.51
CA LEU A 390 0.71 -22.97 -4.32
C LEU A 390 1.53 -24.25 -4.57
N VAL A 391 2.84 -24.08 -4.81
CA VAL A 391 3.72 -25.19 -5.23
C VAL A 391 4.37 -25.90 -4.05
N PHE A 392 4.85 -25.16 -3.07
CA PHE A 392 5.58 -25.68 -1.90
C PHE A 392 4.71 -25.75 -0.63
N GLY A 393 3.45 -25.35 -0.75
CA GLY A 393 2.52 -25.30 0.39
C GLY A 393 2.72 -24.05 1.26
N THR A 394 1.75 -23.84 2.15
CA THR A 394 1.65 -22.62 2.97
C THR A 394 2.87 -22.41 3.86
N ILE A 395 3.41 -23.50 4.44
CA ILE A 395 4.54 -23.45 5.40
C ILE A 395 5.80 -22.89 4.72
N TYR A 396 6.21 -23.49 3.60
CA TYR A 396 7.38 -23.05 2.87
C TYR A 396 7.13 -21.70 2.16
N GLY A 397 5.88 -21.45 1.74
CA GLY A 397 5.47 -20.19 1.15
C GLY A 397 5.71 -18.99 2.07
N VAL A 398 5.44 -19.12 3.39
CA VAL A 398 5.75 -18.07 4.39
C VAL A 398 7.24 -17.79 4.46
N VAL A 399 8.05 -18.84 4.58
CA VAL A 399 9.53 -18.71 4.69
C VAL A 399 10.11 -18.08 3.43
N ILE A 400 9.69 -18.56 2.26
CA ILE A 400 10.12 -18.01 0.97
C ILE A 400 9.66 -16.57 0.83
N GLY A 401 8.42 -16.25 1.20
CA GLY A 401 7.88 -14.90 1.18
C GLY A 401 8.69 -13.92 2.05
N LEU A 402 9.05 -14.33 3.27
CA LEU A 402 9.88 -13.54 4.17
C LEU A 402 11.28 -13.32 3.59
N LEU A 403 11.91 -14.37 3.02
CA LEU A 403 13.19 -14.25 2.34
C LEU A 403 13.11 -13.32 1.13
N LEU A 404 12.06 -13.43 0.32
CA LEU A 404 11.83 -12.53 -0.83
C LEU A 404 11.68 -11.08 -0.38
N SER A 405 10.98 -10.81 0.73
CA SER A 405 10.86 -9.47 1.29
C SER A 405 12.23 -8.92 1.67
N PHE A 406 13.03 -9.71 2.36
CA PHE A 406 14.39 -9.33 2.75
C PHE A 406 15.28 -9.07 1.53
N VAL A 407 15.27 -9.98 0.54
CA VAL A 407 16.00 -9.82 -0.73
C VAL A 407 15.55 -8.55 -1.46
N ALA A 408 14.26 -8.24 -1.49
CA ALA A 408 13.75 -7.03 -2.12
C ALA A 408 14.30 -5.75 -1.48
N VAL A 409 14.38 -5.70 -0.14
CA VAL A 409 14.97 -4.57 0.60
C VAL A 409 16.46 -4.43 0.27
N VAL A 410 17.20 -5.54 0.31
CA VAL A 410 18.64 -5.56 -0.03
C VAL A 410 18.87 -5.09 -1.46
N LEU A 411 18.13 -5.63 -2.44
CA LEU A 411 18.27 -5.24 -3.86
C LEU A 411 17.95 -3.76 -4.10
N ARG A 412 17.00 -3.21 -3.36
CA ARG A 412 16.70 -1.76 -3.43
C ARG A 412 17.85 -0.93 -2.88
N ALA A 413 18.44 -1.33 -1.78
CA ALA A 413 19.56 -0.63 -1.14
C ALA A 413 20.86 -0.76 -1.93
N THR A 414 21.08 -1.87 -2.68
CA THR A 414 22.26 -2.07 -3.50
C THR A 414 22.27 -1.25 -4.78
N ASN A 415 21.10 -0.86 -5.31
CA ASN A 415 20.99 -0.11 -6.55
C ASN A 415 20.08 1.15 -6.36
N PRO A 416 20.53 2.12 -5.56
CA PRO A 416 19.73 3.29 -5.22
C PRO A 416 19.64 4.29 -6.39
N PRO A 417 18.70 5.26 -6.29
CA PRO A 417 18.64 6.40 -7.19
C PRO A 417 19.94 7.20 -7.14
N ARG A 418 20.48 7.54 -8.30
CA ARG A 418 21.73 8.27 -8.45
C ARG A 418 21.70 9.16 -9.70
N SER A 419 22.41 10.27 -9.67
CA SER A 419 22.41 11.19 -10.79
C SER A 419 23.70 12.00 -10.88
N PHE A 420 24.10 12.32 -12.11
CA PHE A 420 25.08 13.36 -12.38
C PHE A 420 24.37 14.71 -12.43
N ARG A 421 25.01 15.70 -11.83
CA ARG A 421 24.44 17.03 -11.69
C ARG A 421 25.19 18.05 -12.52
N GLY A 422 24.46 19.02 -13.02
CA GLY A 422 24.96 20.18 -13.71
C GLY A 422 24.21 21.42 -13.28
N MET A 423 24.50 22.53 -13.92
CA MET A 423 23.94 23.82 -13.61
C MET A 423 23.09 24.32 -14.77
N ILE A 424 21.99 24.98 -14.45
CA ILE A 424 21.21 25.75 -15.44
C ILE A 424 21.75 27.18 -15.42
N PRO A 425 22.14 27.78 -16.57
CA PRO A 425 22.57 29.16 -16.62
C PRO A 425 21.58 30.10 -15.93
N GLY A 426 22.06 30.98 -15.08
CA GLY A 426 21.23 31.92 -14.33
C GLY A 426 20.57 31.38 -13.07
N LYS A 427 20.83 30.10 -12.69
CA LYS A 427 20.29 29.51 -11.46
C LYS A 427 21.40 29.01 -10.55
N GLU A 428 21.23 29.16 -9.23
CA GLU A 428 22.26 28.80 -8.23
C GLU A 428 22.23 27.32 -7.82
N ALA A 429 21.23 26.54 -8.25
CA ALA A 429 21.05 25.16 -7.84
C ALA A 429 21.64 24.17 -8.87
N TYR A 430 22.00 22.96 -8.36
CA TYR A 430 22.54 21.87 -9.18
C TYR A 430 21.42 20.88 -9.53
N TYR A 431 21.21 20.65 -10.82
CA TYR A 431 20.12 19.89 -11.40
C TYR A 431 20.59 18.56 -11.98
N ASP A 432 19.72 17.57 -11.97
CA ASP A 432 19.96 16.28 -12.61
C ASP A 432 20.01 16.45 -14.13
N LEU A 433 21.14 16.08 -14.74
CA LEU A 433 21.40 16.21 -16.17
C LEU A 433 20.45 15.38 -17.05
N LYS A 434 19.92 14.27 -16.52
CA LYS A 434 18.99 13.41 -17.28
C LYS A 434 17.56 13.92 -17.26
N ARG A 435 17.17 14.60 -16.16
CA ARG A 435 15.80 15.09 -15.98
C ARG A 435 15.61 16.50 -16.52
N ASN A 436 16.67 17.31 -16.55
CA ASN A 436 16.60 18.71 -16.96
C ASN A 436 17.44 18.90 -18.20
N ARG A 437 16.80 19.06 -19.36
CA ARG A 437 17.48 19.25 -20.65
C ARG A 437 18.33 20.53 -20.70
N ASN A 438 17.97 21.55 -19.90
CA ASN A 438 18.67 22.84 -19.82
C ASN A 438 19.76 22.84 -18.75
N ALA A 439 20.05 21.71 -18.11
CA ALA A 439 21.16 21.58 -17.18
C ALA A 439 22.40 21.10 -17.93
N TYR A 440 23.51 21.80 -17.76
CA TYR A 440 24.78 21.49 -18.40
C TYR A 440 25.84 21.13 -17.36
N PRO A 441 26.71 20.14 -17.65
CA PRO A 441 27.81 19.82 -16.77
C PRO A 441 28.82 20.98 -16.72
N ILE A 442 29.51 21.15 -15.59
CA ILE A 442 30.55 22.12 -15.42
C ILE A 442 31.84 21.56 -16.02
N ARG A 443 32.55 22.32 -16.85
CA ARG A 443 33.80 21.92 -17.53
C ARG A 443 34.82 21.36 -16.53
N HIS A 444 35.44 20.25 -16.88
CA HIS A 444 36.47 19.56 -16.09
C HIS A 444 35.99 19.05 -14.74
N THR A 445 34.66 19.00 -14.50
CA THR A 445 34.07 18.68 -13.21
C THR A 445 33.00 17.61 -13.35
N VAL A 446 33.07 16.59 -12.48
CA VAL A 446 31.99 15.59 -12.32
C VAL A 446 31.32 15.82 -10.98
N ILE A 447 30.04 16.17 -10.98
CA ILE A 447 29.22 16.28 -9.77
C ILE A 447 28.29 15.08 -9.73
N TYR A 448 28.43 14.25 -8.70
CA TYR A 448 27.69 13.00 -8.58
C TYR A 448 26.90 12.96 -7.29
N ARG A 449 25.60 12.70 -7.39
CA ARG A 449 24.71 12.48 -6.25
C ARG A 449 24.34 11.01 -6.14
N PHE A 450 24.55 10.48 -4.96
CA PHE A 450 24.13 9.14 -4.55
C PHE A 450 23.07 9.26 -3.46
N SER A 451 21.88 8.63 -3.67
CA SER A 451 20.72 8.88 -2.82
C SER A 451 20.44 7.72 -1.87
N GLU A 452 21.48 7.23 -1.19
CA GLU A 452 21.40 6.17 -0.17
C GLU A 452 22.66 6.20 0.71
N ASN A 453 22.60 5.55 1.85
CA ASN A 453 23.75 5.30 2.71
C ASN A 453 24.80 4.47 1.99
N LEU A 454 26.09 4.72 2.25
CA LEU A 454 27.18 3.96 1.66
C LEU A 454 27.55 2.76 2.53
N PHE A 455 27.52 1.57 1.95
CA PHE A 455 27.86 0.32 2.65
C PHE A 455 28.43 -0.72 1.68
N PHE A 456 28.91 -1.83 2.22
CA PHE A 456 29.61 -2.86 1.48
C PHE A 456 28.92 -3.33 0.18
N ALA A 457 27.60 -3.32 0.12
CA ALA A 457 26.86 -3.86 -1.01
C ALA A 457 26.63 -2.84 -2.15
N ASN A 458 26.76 -1.52 -1.90
CA ASN A 458 26.53 -0.50 -2.92
C ASN A 458 27.75 0.38 -3.24
N ILE A 459 28.78 0.36 -2.42
CA ILE A 459 29.98 1.20 -2.63
C ILE A 459 30.68 0.90 -3.97
N LYS A 460 30.64 -0.34 -4.46
CA LYS A 460 31.17 -0.68 -5.77
C LYS A 460 30.43 0.01 -6.90
N VAL A 461 29.11 0.11 -6.79
CA VAL A 461 28.26 0.83 -7.77
C VAL A 461 28.59 2.32 -7.76
N PHE A 462 28.72 2.91 -6.57
CA PHE A 462 29.15 4.29 -6.39
C PHE A 462 30.48 4.57 -7.05
N GLN A 463 31.51 3.74 -6.80
CA GLN A 463 32.84 3.86 -7.39
C GLN A 463 32.80 3.74 -8.91
N THR A 464 32.16 2.68 -9.42
CA THR A 464 32.11 2.40 -10.86
C THR A 464 31.40 3.50 -11.64
N ASP A 465 30.33 4.05 -11.09
CA ASP A 465 29.61 5.17 -11.73
C ASP A 465 30.50 6.41 -11.89
N ILE A 466 31.23 6.77 -10.84
CA ILE A 466 32.13 7.93 -10.87
C ILE A 466 33.28 7.66 -11.87
N GLU A 467 33.95 6.49 -11.78
CA GLU A 467 35.08 6.14 -12.63
C GLU A 467 34.72 6.09 -14.12
N ASN A 468 33.51 5.60 -14.46
CA ASN A 468 33.03 5.54 -15.84
C ASN A 468 32.66 6.92 -16.44
N ASN A 469 32.50 7.95 -15.60
CA ASN A 469 32.15 9.28 -16.05
C ASN A 469 33.31 10.28 -15.94
N ILE A 470 34.50 9.83 -15.55
CA ILE A 470 35.73 10.61 -15.61
C ILE A 470 36.23 10.63 -17.05
N LYS A 471 36.39 11.82 -17.61
CA LYS A 471 37.00 12.07 -18.91
C LYS A 471 38.50 12.37 -18.73
N GLU A 472 39.27 12.34 -19.83
CA GLU A 472 40.73 12.68 -19.82
C GLU A 472 41.01 14.08 -19.30
N ASP A 473 40.10 15.02 -19.51
CA ASP A 473 40.19 16.40 -19.10
C ASP A 473 39.59 16.71 -17.73
N THR A 474 39.04 15.69 -17.01
CA THR A 474 38.43 15.88 -15.70
C THR A 474 39.47 16.23 -14.63
N LYS A 475 39.25 17.35 -13.95
CA LYS A 475 40.14 17.86 -12.88
C LYS A 475 39.53 17.77 -11.49
N VAL A 476 38.20 17.67 -11.40
CA VAL A 476 37.46 17.73 -10.14
C VAL A 476 36.34 16.73 -10.13
N VAL A 477 36.24 15.97 -9.03
CA VAL A 477 35.11 15.10 -8.72
C VAL A 477 34.48 15.57 -7.42
N ILE A 478 33.20 15.86 -7.45
CA ILE A 478 32.42 16.33 -6.27
C ILE A 478 31.29 15.34 -6.03
N VAL A 479 31.26 14.79 -4.83
CA VAL A 479 30.17 13.96 -4.35
C VAL A 479 29.16 14.81 -3.58
N ASP A 480 27.94 14.87 -4.07
CA ASP A 480 26.81 15.44 -3.34
C ASP A 480 26.28 14.35 -2.37
N ALA A 481 26.69 14.47 -1.12
CA ALA A 481 26.37 13.53 -0.05
C ALA A 481 25.12 13.89 0.77
N ALA A 482 24.25 14.79 0.26
CA ALA A 482 23.06 15.24 1.00
C ALA A 482 22.10 14.11 1.41
N ALA A 483 22.16 12.98 0.71
CA ALA A 483 21.34 11.80 1.04
C ALA A 483 22.14 10.66 1.68
N ILE A 484 23.44 10.85 1.92
CA ILE A 484 24.29 9.89 2.62
C ILE A 484 24.27 10.23 4.10
N ASN A 485 23.59 9.42 4.90
CA ASN A 485 23.47 9.65 6.33
C ASN A 485 24.38 8.72 7.17
N SER A 486 24.91 7.65 6.56
CA SER A 486 25.82 6.73 7.20
C SER A 486 26.78 6.07 6.21
N ILE A 487 27.93 5.69 6.73
CA ILE A 487 29.01 5.02 5.99
C ILE A 487 29.48 3.82 6.83
N ASP A 488 29.60 2.64 6.26
CA ASP A 488 30.23 1.49 6.93
C ASP A 488 31.76 1.44 6.70
N ILE A 489 32.44 0.53 7.39
CA ILE A 489 33.89 0.42 7.32
C ILE A 489 34.38 0.11 5.89
N THR A 490 33.66 -0.78 5.15
CA THR A 490 34.02 -1.15 3.79
C THR A 490 33.88 0.03 2.82
N ALA A 491 32.86 0.85 3.02
CA ALA A 491 32.65 2.06 2.23
C ALA A 491 33.70 3.13 2.58
N ALA A 492 34.09 3.26 3.86
CA ALA A 492 35.15 4.16 4.30
C ALA A 492 36.50 3.82 3.64
N ASP A 493 36.93 2.56 3.73
CA ASP A 493 38.19 2.08 3.10
C ASP A 493 38.18 2.34 1.57
N ARG A 494 37.03 2.14 0.92
CA ARG A 494 36.87 2.40 -0.51
C ARG A 494 36.93 3.88 -0.85
N LEU A 495 36.31 4.75 -0.06
CA LEU A 495 36.38 6.20 -0.24
C LEU A 495 37.81 6.72 -0.12
N GLU A 496 38.58 6.20 0.85
CA GLU A 496 39.98 6.51 1.04
C GLU A 496 40.79 6.12 -0.20
N MET A 497 40.68 4.86 -0.64
CA MET A 497 41.35 4.36 -1.85
C MET A 497 40.98 5.19 -3.10
N MET A 498 39.70 5.60 -3.22
CA MET A 498 39.27 6.45 -4.34
C MET A 498 39.91 7.83 -4.27
N ALA A 499 39.93 8.45 -3.08
CA ALA A 499 40.56 9.76 -2.86
C ALA A 499 42.05 9.74 -3.24
N GLU A 500 42.80 8.72 -2.80
CA GLU A 500 44.21 8.52 -3.17
C GLU A 500 44.40 8.29 -4.67
N ASN A 501 43.53 7.47 -5.29
CA ASN A 501 43.64 7.17 -6.72
C ASN A 501 43.39 8.43 -7.57
N PHE A 502 42.44 9.27 -7.18
CA PHE A 502 42.15 10.53 -7.87
C PHE A 502 43.32 11.51 -7.67
N GLU A 503 43.87 11.60 -6.48
CA GLU A 503 45.03 12.45 -6.20
C GLU A 503 46.24 12.06 -7.04
N ARG A 504 46.52 10.76 -7.17
CA ARG A 504 47.57 10.24 -8.05
C ARG A 504 47.36 10.60 -9.55
N LYS A 505 46.09 10.76 -9.96
CA LYS A 505 45.73 11.21 -11.32
C LYS A 505 45.66 12.71 -11.45
N GLY A 506 45.96 13.50 -10.39
CA GLY A 506 45.82 14.94 -10.37
C GLY A 506 44.40 15.45 -10.34
N ILE A 507 43.44 14.60 -9.95
CA ILE A 507 42.03 14.92 -9.83
C ILE A 507 41.72 15.28 -8.38
N LYS A 508 41.16 16.46 -8.15
CA LYS A 508 40.72 16.88 -6.81
C LYS A 508 39.38 16.17 -6.48
N PHE A 509 39.30 15.54 -5.31
CA PHE A 509 38.12 14.83 -4.84
C PHE A 509 37.50 15.54 -3.66
N TYR A 510 36.18 15.80 -3.71
CA TYR A 510 35.45 16.47 -2.64
C TYR A 510 34.16 15.72 -2.28
N ILE A 511 33.83 15.67 -0.99
CA ILE A 511 32.56 15.23 -0.43
C ILE A 511 31.86 16.48 0.11
N THR A 512 30.61 16.73 -0.33
CA THR A 512 29.88 17.96 -0.02
C THR A 512 28.46 17.66 0.45
N GLU A 513 27.75 18.67 0.97
CA GLU A 513 26.34 18.61 1.41
C GLU A 513 26.08 17.53 2.48
N HIS A 514 27.08 17.05 3.16
CA HIS A 514 27.02 15.95 4.13
C HIS A 514 26.42 16.38 5.48
N SER A 515 25.87 15.40 6.21
CA SER A 515 25.41 15.60 7.59
C SER A 515 26.57 15.51 8.60
N GLU A 516 26.44 16.13 9.77
CA GLU A 516 27.41 16.05 10.87
C GLU A 516 27.73 14.62 11.29
N ASN A 517 26.69 13.74 11.27
CA ASN A 517 26.83 12.33 11.58
C ASN A 517 27.85 11.61 10.67
N VAL A 518 27.91 11.98 9.41
CA VAL A 518 28.90 11.42 8.45
C VAL A 518 30.33 11.80 8.85
N ASN A 519 30.53 13.04 9.28
CA ASN A 519 31.85 13.49 9.76
C ASN A 519 32.31 12.71 11.00
N GLU A 520 31.41 12.50 11.96
CA GLU A 520 31.71 11.67 13.13
C GLU A 520 32.07 10.24 12.75
N GLN A 521 31.33 9.66 11.82
CA GLN A 521 31.60 8.31 11.34
C GLN A 521 32.94 8.24 10.60
N MET A 522 33.24 9.21 9.75
CA MET A 522 34.55 9.27 9.05
C MET A 522 35.73 9.30 10.05
N ARG A 523 35.61 10.08 11.14
CA ARG A 523 36.63 10.10 12.20
C ARG A 523 36.74 8.76 12.91
N LYS A 524 35.60 8.15 13.28
CA LYS A 524 35.56 6.84 13.95
C LYS A 524 36.09 5.69 13.09
N LEU A 525 35.90 5.78 11.79
CA LEU A 525 36.31 4.76 10.80
C LEU A 525 37.75 4.95 10.28
N GLY A 526 38.49 5.95 10.79
CA GLY A 526 39.90 6.16 10.45
C GLY A 526 40.17 7.07 9.25
N ILE A 527 39.13 7.51 8.52
CA ILE A 527 39.28 8.40 7.35
C ILE A 527 39.03 9.88 7.69
N GLY A 528 39.21 10.27 8.98
CA GLY A 528 39.06 11.65 9.43
C GLY A 528 40.03 12.64 8.81
N HIS A 529 41.23 12.18 8.39
CA HIS A 529 42.22 12.96 7.68
C HIS A 529 41.68 13.62 6.39
N LEU A 530 40.72 12.99 5.69
CA LEU A 530 40.08 13.60 4.52
C LEU A 530 39.36 14.91 4.87
N ILE A 531 38.89 15.05 6.11
CA ILE A 531 38.26 16.29 6.60
C ILE A 531 39.36 17.33 6.85
N GLU A 532 40.47 16.93 7.50
CA GLU A 532 41.60 17.81 7.83
C GLU A 532 42.33 18.30 6.57
N GLU A 533 42.46 17.45 5.56
CA GLU A 533 43.02 17.79 4.24
C GLU A 533 42.12 18.70 3.39
N GLY A 534 40.93 18.96 3.87
CA GLY A 534 39.98 19.84 3.16
C GLY A 534 39.24 19.18 2.00
N LYS A 535 39.24 17.84 1.90
CA LYS A 535 38.47 17.08 0.90
C LYS A 535 36.97 17.02 1.24
N VAL A 536 36.58 17.48 2.44
CA VAL A 536 35.17 17.57 2.86
C VAL A 536 34.78 19.03 2.95
N ARG A 537 33.78 19.44 2.17
CA ARG A 537 33.28 20.82 2.09
C ARG A 537 31.80 20.89 2.40
N ARG A 538 31.35 22.02 2.92
CA ARG A 538 29.97 22.20 3.33
C ARG A 538 29.01 22.25 2.13
N THR A 539 29.44 22.87 1.04
CA THR A 539 28.62 23.04 -0.16
C THR A 539 29.39 22.68 -1.43
N ILE A 540 28.66 22.31 -2.49
CA ILE A 540 29.23 22.08 -3.81
C ILE A 540 29.95 23.33 -4.30
N LEU A 541 29.38 24.52 -4.06
CA LEU A 541 29.97 25.80 -4.44
C LEU A 541 31.35 26.01 -3.78
N ALA A 542 31.46 25.71 -2.48
CA ALA A 542 32.75 25.83 -1.78
C ALA A 542 33.82 24.90 -2.38
N ALA A 543 33.42 23.65 -2.74
CA ALA A 543 34.33 22.73 -3.40
C ALA A 543 34.79 23.22 -4.80
N LEU A 544 33.89 23.81 -5.58
CA LEU A 544 34.23 24.39 -6.87
C LEU A 544 35.19 25.59 -6.74
N GLN A 545 34.96 26.45 -5.75
CA GLN A 545 35.85 27.59 -5.46
C GLN A 545 37.24 27.12 -5.04
N ASP A 546 37.35 26.14 -4.15
CA ASP A 546 38.63 25.54 -3.73
C ASP A 546 39.33 24.80 -4.89
N ALA A 547 38.60 24.29 -5.82
CA ALA A 547 39.13 23.67 -7.03
C ALA A 547 39.71 24.71 -8.00
N GLY A 548 39.42 25.99 -7.79
CA GLY A 548 39.85 27.08 -8.69
C GLY A 548 38.96 27.23 -9.92
N ILE A 549 37.72 26.70 -9.85
CA ILE A 549 36.72 26.94 -10.89
C ILE A 549 36.04 28.28 -10.56
N PRO A 550 36.26 29.32 -11.37
CA PRO A 550 35.78 30.65 -11.06
C PRO A 550 34.24 30.66 -11.03
N SER A 551 33.68 31.03 -9.89
CA SER A 551 32.33 31.55 -9.84
C SER A 551 32.33 32.95 -10.46
N MET A 552 31.23 33.38 -11.08
CA MET A 552 31.14 34.74 -11.56
C MET A 552 31.45 35.73 -10.43
N GLY A 553 32.51 36.48 -10.62
CA GLY A 553 32.81 37.57 -9.73
C GLY A 553 31.67 38.58 -9.75
N THR A 554 31.31 39.06 -8.59
CA THR A 554 30.52 40.27 -8.42
C THR A 554 31.02 41.32 -9.37
N THR A 555 30.25 41.69 -10.39
CA THR A 555 30.50 42.90 -11.17
C THR A 555 30.49 44.06 -10.16
N ALA A 556 31.64 44.71 -10.03
CA ALA A 556 31.79 45.87 -9.18
C ALA A 556 30.75 46.90 -9.59
N GLY A 557 29.72 47.10 -8.77
CA GLY A 557 28.67 48.09 -9.02
C GLY A 557 27.25 47.66 -8.68
N ALA A 558 27.02 46.40 -8.37
CA ALA A 558 25.67 45.94 -8.08
C ALA A 558 25.45 45.71 -6.58
N ASP A 559 25.24 46.75 -5.81
CA ASP A 559 24.67 46.70 -4.47
C ASP A 559 23.23 46.09 -4.44
N LYS A 560 22.71 45.66 -5.58
CA LYS A 560 21.40 45.02 -5.76
C LYS A 560 21.44 43.55 -6.11
N ALA A 561 22.61 42.97 -6.37
CA ALA A 561 22.72 41.54 -6.70
C ALA A 561 23.44 40.77 -5.59
N ARG A 562 22.95 40.88 -4.36
CA ARG A 562 23.47 40.15 -3.22
C ARG A 562 23.20 38.64 -3.32
N ASP A 563 22.41 38.17 -4.30
CA ASP A 563 21.86 36.84 -4.33
C ASP A 563 22.11 36.01 -5.59
N SER A 564 22.92 36.44 -6.56
CA SER A 564 23.10 35.66 -7.78
C SER A 564 24.54 35.43 -8.19
N LEU A 565 25.11 34.32 -7.72
CA LEU A 565 26.29 33.71 -8.34
C LEU A 565 25.83 33.00 -9.62
N VAL A 566 25.91 33.70 -10.75
CA VAL A 566 25.53 33.13 -12.07
C VAL A 566 26.77 32.54 -12.73
N TRP A 567 26.75 31.28 -13.12
CA TRP A 567 27.82 30.62 -13.86
C TRP A 567 27.85 31.15 -15.31
N MET A 568 29.02 31.52 -15.80
CA MET A 568 29.18 31.96 -17.19
C MET A 568 29.04 30.76 -18.14
N PRO A 569 28.44 30.93 -19.34
CA PRO A 569 28.24 29.86 -20.31
C PRO A 569 29.50 29.07 -20.65
N TRP A 570 30.68 29.72 -20.69
CA TRP A 570 31.96 29.04 -20.99
C TRP A 570 32.48 28.14 -19.87
N GLN A 571 31.92 28.20 -18.66
CA GLN A 571 32.24 27.28 -17.55
C GLN A 571 31.43 26.02 -17.60
N LEU A 572 30.39 25.96 -18.43
CA LEU A 572 29.52 24.81 -18.62
C LEU A 572 29.90 24.07 -19.91
N GLU A 573 29.70 22.76 -19.95
CA GLU A 573 29.84 21.96 -21.16
C GLU A 573 28.59 22.11 -22.06
N ILE A 574 28.38 23.31 -22.58
CA ILE A 574 27.25 23.61 -23.46
C ILE A 574 27.57 23.13 -24.88
N PRO A 575 26.68 22.39 -25.56
CA PRO A 575 26.88 22.05 -26.98
C PRO A 575 27.15 23.28 -27.84
N ALA A 576 28.09 23.19 -28.75
CA ALA A 576 28.57 24.35 -29.55
C ALA A 576 27.45 25.11 -30.30
N ALA A 577 26.42 24.39 -30.76
CA ALA A 577 25.25 25.01 -31.40
C ALA A 577 24.43 25.90 -30.44
N VAL A 578 24.28 25.47 -29.19
CA VAL A 578 23.55 26.24 -28.17
C VAL A 578 24.38 27.44 -27.69
N HIS A 579 25.71 27.27 -27.62
CA HIS A 579 26.63 28.35 -27.27
C HIS A 579 26.58 29.48 -28.31
N ALA A 580 26.57 29.12 -29.59
CA ALA A 580 26.46 30.10 -30.69
C ALA A 580 25.12 30.86 -30.69
N VAL A 581 24.03 30.18 -30.35
CA VAL A 581 22.72 30.81 -30.21
C VAL A 581 22.68 31.73 -28.98
N HIS A 582 23.30 31.32 -27.88
CA HIS A 582 23.37 32.12 -26.66
C HIS A 582 24.21 33.39 -26.86
N GLU A 583 25.37 33.28 -27.52
CA GLU A 583 26.19 34.48 -27.87
C GLU A 583 25.48 35.44 -28.86
N ALA A 584 24.65 34.88 -29.75
CA ALA A 584 23.87 35.67 -30.69
C ALA A 584 22.64 36.35 -30.06
N MET A 585 22.15 35.81 -28.94
CA MET A 585 20.96 36.30 -28.23
C MET A 585 21.27 37.24 -27.04
N VAL A 586 22.54 37.43 -26.65
CA VAL A 586 22.88 38.41 -25.62
C VAL A 586 23.04 39.79 -26.32
N PRO A 587 22.00 40.64 -26.33
CA PRO A 587 22.15 42.01 -26.79
C PRO A 587 23.06 42.74 -25.79
N ALA A 588 23.97 43.51 -26.30
CA ALA A 588 24.64 44.54 -25.51
C ALA A 588 23.56 45.50 -25.00
N GLU A 589 23.34 45.47 -23.68
CA GLU A 589 22.56 46.46 -22.93
C GLU A 589 21.04 46.50 -23.16
N GLU A 590 20.32 46.28 -22.04
CA GLU A 590 18.97 46.70 -21.70
C GLU A 590 17.76 45.82 -22.13
N GLU A 591 17.03 45.42 -21.10
CA GLU A 591 15.59 45.09 -21.08
C GLU A 591 15.11 43.93 -21.92
N ASN A 592 15.14 42.69 -21.35
CA ASN A 592 13.93 41.83 -21.48
C ASN A 592 14.03 40.54 -20.64
N THR A 593 13.56 40.60 -19.41
CA THR A 593 13.37 39.43 -18.53
C THR A 593 12.29 38.47 -19.04
N LEU A 594 11.55 38.77 -20.08
CA LEU A 594 10.48 37.96 -20.67
C LEU A 594 10.98 36.95 -21.73
N GLU A 595 12.04 37.29 -22.48
CA GLU A 595 12.61 36.36 -23.47
C GLU A 595 13.47 35.26 -22.84
N GLU A 596 14.08 35.51 -21.67
CA GLU A 596 14.82 34.49 -20.92
C GLU A 596 13.92 33.35 -20.42
N PHE A 597 12.63 33.60 -20.17
CA PHE A 597 11.68 32.59 -19.72
C PHE A 597 11.21 31.68 -20.87
N ALA A 598 10.99 32.22 -22.06
CA ALA A 598 10.60 31.42 -23.23
C ALA A 598 11.72 30.44 -23.64
N TRP A 599 12.97 30.83 -23.47
CA TRP A 599 14.12 29.97 -23.73
C TRP A 599 14.31 28.84 -22.70
N ALA A 600 13.88 29.05 -21.47
CA ALA A 600 13.98 28.03 -20.38
C ALA A 600 13.00 26.87 -20.53
N PHE A 601 11.93 27.00 -21.29
CA PHE A 601 10.83 26.02 -21.37
C PHE A 601 10.60 25.47 -22.78
N GLY A 602 11.56 25.39 -23.65
CA GLY A 602 11.56 24.90 -25.04
C GLY A 602 10.27 24.24 -25.57
N ASP A 603 10.03 24.30 -26.85
CA ASP A 603 8.81 23.84 -27.59
C ASP A 603 8.30 22.45 -27.21
N ASP A 604 9.17 21.54 -26.79
CA ASP A 604 8.82 20.18 -26.36
C ASP A 604 8.01 20.14 -25.05
N ALA A 605 8.18 21.11 -24.15
CA ALA A 605 7.42 21.17 -22.89
C ALA A 605 5.98 21.65 -23.11
N VAL A 606 5.80 22.50 -24.11
CA VAL A 606 4.49 22.97 -24.57
C VAL A 606 3.75 21.81 -25.24
N GLU A 607 4.41 21.05 -26.11
CA GLU A 607 3.84 19.88 -26.79
C GLU A 607 3.45 18.75 -25.80
N GLU A 608 4.26 18.54 -24.76
CA GLU A 608 3.93 17.54 -23.72
C GLU A 608 2.77 18.00 -22.82
N MET A 609 2.65 19.29 -22.57
CA MET A 609 1.52 19.87 -21.82
C MET A 609 0.24 19.86 -22.64
N GLU A 610 0.29 20.16 -23.93
CA GLU A 610 -0.83 20.03 -24.88
C GLU A 610 -1.30 18.58 -24.99
N LYS A 611 -0.38 17.63 -25.08
CA LYS A 611 -0.70 16.20 -25.08
C LYS A 611 -1.39 15.73 -23.79
N LYS A 612 -0.94 16.24 -22.64
CA LYS A 612 -1.57 15.93 -21.34
C LYS A 612 -2.94 16.59 -21.19
N VAL A 613 -3.10 17.83 -21.63
CA VAL A 613 -4.40 18.53 -21.65
C VAL A 613 -5.37 17.82 -22.58
N HIS A 614 -4.91 17.42 -23.77
CA HIS A 614 -5.74 16.66 -24.73
C HIS A 614 -6.16 15.29 -24.17
N GLN A 615 -5.26 14.54 -23.52
CA GLN A 615 -5.59 13.29 -22.85
C GLN A 615 -6.58 13.46 -21.69
N VAL A 616 -6.47 14.53 -20.92
CA VAL A 616 -7.40 14.84 -19.84
C VAL A 616 -8.77 15.23 -20.42
N MET A 617 -8.80 16.01 -21.49
CA MET A 617 -10.05 16.39 -22.18
C MET A 617 -10.73 15.20 -22.84
N GLU A 618 -9.97 14.28 -23.45
CA GLU A 618 -10.51 13.04 -24.01
C GLU A 618 -11.06 12.09 -22.93
N GLN A 619 -10.46 12.06 -21.75
CA GLN A 619 -10.99 11.33 -20.59
C GLN A 619 -12.26 11.99 -20.01
N ILE A 620 -12.34 13.31 -20.02
CA ILE A 620 -13.52 14.07 -19.58
C ILE A 620 -14.71 13.87 -20.53
N HIS A 621 -14.46 13.76 -21.84
CA HIS A 621 -15.52 13.49 -22.85
C HIS A 621 -16.07 12.06 -22.83
N LYS A 622 -15.31 11.10 -22.26
CA LYS A 622 -15.70 9.68 -22.14
C LYS A 622 -16.44 9.33 -20.84
N LEU A 623 -16.69 10.30 -19.95
CA LEU A 623 -17.40 10.09 -18.69
C LEU A 623 -18.90 10.39 -18.86
N PRO A 624 -19.78 9.38 -18.84
CA PRO A 624 -21.20 9.61 -18.67
C PRO A 624 -21.43 9.94 -17.17
N ASP A 625 -22.19 10.99 -16.90
CA ASP A 625 -22.66 11.44 -15.57
C ASP A 625 -21.63 12.10 -14.64
N LEU A 626 -21.29 13.34 -14.97
CA LEU A 626 -20.53 14.24 -14.09
C LEU A 626 -21.28 14.67 -12.79
N GLU A 627 -22.58 14.43 -12.70
CA GLU A 627 -23.38 14.78 -11.51
C GLU A 627 -23.15 13.82 -10.32
N ARG A 628 -22.72 12.58 -10.55
CA ARG A 628 -22.45 11.61 -9.48
C ARG A 628 -21.06 11.70 -8.85
N LEU A 629 -20.13 12.45 -9.42
CA LEU A 629 -18.78 12.63 -8.90
C LEU A 629 -18.64 13.80 -7.91
N ALA A 630 -19.72 14.58 -7.71
CA ALA A 630 -19.73 15.73 -6.80
C ALA A 630 -19.88 15.33 -5.33
N ASP A 631 -20.35 14.13 -5.02
CA ASP A 631 -20.81 13.80 -3.65
C ASP A 631 -19.82 13.04 -2.75
N VAL A 632 -18.72 12.47 -3.25
CA VAL A 632 -17.80 11.72 -2.37
C VAL A 632 -16.34 11.87 -2.82
N GLY A 633 -15.57 12.61 -2.05
CA GLY A 633 -14.09 12.62 -2.16
C GLY A 633 -13.46 13.89 -2.69
N PHE A 634 -14.21 14.92 -3.09
CA PHE A 634 -13.66 16.19 -3.57
C PHE A 634 -13.09 17.04 -2.44
N GLU A 635 -13.76 17.07 -1.26
CA GLU A 635 -13.27 17.77 -0.06
C GLU A 635 -11.93 17.19 0.45
N GLU A 636 -11.76 15.87 0.38
CA GLU A 636 -10.53 15.21 0.83
C GLU A 636 -9.38 15.46 -0.14
N LYS A 637 -9.66 15.54 -1.43
CA LYS A 637 -8.67 15.90 -2.46
C LYS A 637 -8.28 17.37 -2.39
N LEU A 638 -9.18 18.29 -2.11
CA LEU A 638 -8.86 19.71 -1.93
C LEU A 638 -7.99 19.95 -0.69
N LYS A 639 -8.29 19.28 0.44
CA LYS A 639 -7.44 19.32 1.64
C LYS A 639 -6.03 18.77 1.39
N ASN A 640 -5.92 17.72 0.60
CA ASN A 640 -4.62 17.14 0.23
C ASN A 640 -3.84 18.03 -0.76
N TRP A 641 -4.49 18.73 -1.63
CA TRP A 641 -3.82 19.68 -2.56
C TRP A 641 -3.27 20.91 -1.82
N HIS A 642 -3.98 21.39 -0.80
CA HIS A 642 -3.52 22.52 0.02
C HIS A 642 -2.33 22.14 0.92
N SER A 643 -2.26 20.87 1.38
CA SER A 643 -1.15 20.39 2.23
C SER A 643 0.13 20.07 1.44
N LEU A 644 0.06 19.91 0.11
CA LEU A 644 1.20 19.55 -0.74
C LEU A 644 1.99 20.74 -1.29
N GLY A 645 1.54 21.99 -1.11
CA GLY A 645 2.27 23.19 -1.51
C GLY A 645 2.63 23.26 -3.01
N VAL A 646 1.92 22.50 -3.87
CA VAL A 646 2.40 22.17 -5.22
C VAL A 646 1.80 23.07 -6.29
N LEU A 647 0.81 23.90 -5.98
CA LEU A 647 0.21 24.80 -6.99
C LEU A 647 0.02 26.19 -6.40
N ASP A 648 1.00 27.04 -6.70
CA ASP A 648 0.81 28.49 -6.64
C ASP A 648 -0.15 28.87 -7.78
N GLU A 649 -1.39 29.24 -7.44
CA GLU A 649 -2.43 29.63 -8.41
C GLU A 649 -1.96 30.84 -9.24
N ASP A 650 -1.15 31.70 -8.66
CA ASP A 650 -0.54 32.84 -9.33
C ASP A 650 0.43 32.37 -10.44
N GLU A 651 1.12 31.27 -10.27
CA GLU A 651 2.03 30.69 -11.27
C GLU A 651 1.27 30.02 -12.42
N ILE A 652 0.15 29.37 -12.14
CA ILE A 652 -0.69 28.74 -13.19
C ILE A 652 -1.35 29.79 -14.07
N LEU A 653 -1.93 30.83 -13.45
CA LEU A 653 -2.53 31.94 -14.19
C LEU A 653 -1.47 32.70 -15.03
N ARG A 654 -0.30 32.95 -14.48
CA ARG A 654 0.82 33.58 -15.17
C ARG A 654 1.31 32.76 -16.36
N ARG A 655 1.35 31.45 -16.27
CA ARG A 655 1.70 30.55 -17.40
C ARG A 655 0.60 30.49 -18.46
N MET A 656 -0.65 30.51 -18.05
CA MET A 656 -1.78 30.54 -18.99
C MET A 656 -1.83 31.88 -19.77
N GLU A 657 -1.50 32.99 -19.15
CA GLU A 657 -1.49 34.31 -19.81
C GLU A 657 -0.38 34.46 -20.83
N MET A 658 0.82 33.93 -20.57
CA MET A 658 1.97 34.05 -21.48
C MET A 658 1.77 33.26 -22.79
N HIS A 659 0.98 32.22 -22.84
CA HIS A 659 0.83 31.36 -24.02
C HIS A 659 -0.51 31.53 -24.75
N LEU A 660 -1.37 32.43 -24.32
CA LEU A 660 -2.67 32.66 -24.95
C LEU A 660 -2.56 33.30 -26.36
N ASP A 661 -1.49 34.03 -26.66
CA ASP A 661 -1.29 34.68 -27.93
C ASP A 661 -0.53 33.85 -28.99
N GLU A 662 0.09 32.75 -28.59
CA GLU A 662 0.92 31.87 -29.46
C GLU A 662 0.18 30.63 -29.98
N LEU A 663 -1.10 30.44 -29.66
CA LEU A 663 -1.87 29.29 -30.15
C LEU A 663 -2.10 29.31 -31.66
N PRO A 664 -1.89 28.18 -32.36
CA PRO A 664 -2.16 28.05 -33.78
C PRO A 664 -3.58 28.48 -34.17
N GLU A 665 -3.78 29.04 -35.36
CA GLU A 665 -5.07 29.59 -35.83
C GLU A 665 -6.23 28.59 -35.80
N ASN A 666 -5.96 27.33 -35.98
CA ASN A 666 -6.94 26.23 -35.90
C ASN A 666 -7.49 25.98 -34.49
N LEU A 667 -6.77 26.39 -33.45
CA LEU A 667 -7.20 26.25 -32.04
C LEU A 667 -7.82 27.53 -31.46
N ARG A 668 -7.75 28.67 -32.19
CA ARG A 668 -8.34 29.94 -31.74
C ARG A 668 -9.88 29.88 -31.63
N GLY A 669 -10.53 29.04 -32.43
CA GLY A 669 -11.98 28.80 -32.37
C GLY A 669 -12.42 28.06 -31.09
N ASP A 670 -11.66 27.07 -30.68
CA ASP A 670 -11.94 26.23 -29.51
C ASP A 670 -11.54 26.93 -28.20
N ARG A 671 -10.63 27.90 -28.27
CA ARG A 671 -10.17 28.71 -27.13
C ARG A 671 -11.32 29.37 -26.38
N LYS A 672 -12.30 29.92 -27.09
CA LYS A 672 -13.47 30.57 -26.49
C LYS A 672 -14.34 29.57 -25.72
N VAL A 673 -14.51 28.38 -26.26
CA VAL A 673 -15.28 27.31 -25.64
C VAL A 673 -14.56 26.75 -24.40
N ILE A 674 -13.24 26.57 -24.46
CA ILE A 674 -12.42 26.09 -23.33
C ILE A 674 -12.44 27.09 -22.19
N LEU A 675 -12.28 28.39 -22.48
CA LEU A 675 -12.31 29.44 -21.46
C LEU A 675 -13.70 29.59 -20.82
N GLN A 676 -14.78 29.47 -21.62
CA GLN A 676 -16.15 29.47 -21.10
C GLN A 676 -16.44 28.27 -20.19
N LEU A 677 -15.94 27.08 -20.53
CA LEU A 677 -16.07 25.88 -19.68
C LEU A 677 -15.31 26.02 -18.37
N ILE A 678 -14.09 26.55 -18.41
CA ILE A 678 -13.28 26.80 -17.21
C ILE A 678 -13.97 27.81 -16.30
N GLU A 679 -14.48 28.93 -16.86
CA GLU A 679 -15.16 29.96 -16.09
C GLU A 679 -16.50 29.47 -15.50
N LYS A 680 -17.31 28.73 -16.25
CA LYS A 680 -18.55 28.11 -15.78
C LYS A 680 -18.29 27.13 -14.64
N ARG A 681 -17.22 26.39 -14.70
CA ARG A 681 -16.81 25.42 -13.67
C ARG A 681 -16.26 26.13 -12.44
N ARG A 682 -15.49 27.19 -12.61
CA ARG A 682 -14.99 28.05 -11.53
C ARG A 682 -16.13 28.64 -10.71
N ARG A 683 -17.17 29.19 -11.35
CA ARG A 683 -18.33 29.75 -10.65
C ARG A 683 -19.13 28.72 -9.87
N LYS A 684 -19.27 27.51 -10.42
CA LYS A 684 -19.95 26.42 -9.72
C LYS A 684 -19.18 25.98 -8.47
N ILE A 685 -17.85 25.93 -8.55
CA ILE A 685 -16.96 25.65 -7.40
C ILE A 685 -16.99 26.80 -6.39
N GLU A 686 -16.97 28.05 -6.85
CA GLU A 686 -17.02 29.24 -6.01
C GLU A 686 -18.36 29.36 -5.26
N GLN A 687 -19.47 28.99 -5.90
CA GLN A 687 -20.78 28.91 -5.25
C GLN A 687 -20.87 27.80 -4.19
N GLN A 688 -20.26 26.63 -4.44
CA GLN A 688 -20.21 25.56 -3.46
C GLN A 688 -19.26 25.88 -2.30
N LEU A 689 -18.13 26.53 -2.56
CA LEU A 689 -17.20 27.00 -1.54
C LEU A 689 -17.82 28.13 -0.69
N LEU A 690 -18.61 29.03 -1.26
CA LEU A 690 -19.34 30.08 -0.53
C LEU A 690 -20.34 29.49 0.46
N LEU A 691 -20.97 28.37 0.13
CA LEU A 691 -21.94 27.68 0.97
C LEU A 691 -21.30 26.94 2.16
N HIS A 692 -20.08 26.41 1.98
CA HIS A 692 -19.47 25.53 2.98
C HIS A 692 -18.21 26.12 3.64
N HIS A 693 -17.51 27.05 2.98
CA HIS A 693 -16.23 27.62 3.45
C HIS A 693 -16.08 29.10 3.05
N PRO A 694 -16.88 30.02 3.62
CA PRO A 694 -16.86 31.44 3.23
C PRO A 694 -15.50 32.14 3.45
N GLU A 695 -14.70 31.66 4.42
CA GLU A 695 -13.35 32.17 4.69
C GLU A 695 -12.36 31.93 3.55
N ILE A 696 -12.49 30.83 2.83
CA ILE A 696 -11.61 30.49 1.68
C ILE A 696 -11.95 31.42 0.51
N VAL A 697 -13.22 31.68 0.28
CA VAL A 697 -13.68 32.57 -0.79
C VAL A 697 -13.22 34.01 -0.55
N GLU A 698 -13.23 34.47 0.70
CA GLU A 698 -12.73 35.82 1.05
C GLU A 698 -11.23 35.92 0.83
N HIS A 699 -10.47 34.86 1.11
CA HIS A 699 -9.04 34.82 0.86
C HIS A 699 -8.72 34.84 -0.66
N LEU A 700 -9.47 34.08 -1.46
CA LEU A 700 -9.35 34.03 -2.92
C LEU A 700 -9.68 35.41 -3.54
N LYS A 701 -10.73 36.10 -3.07
CA LYS A 701 -11.06 37.46 -3.51
C LYS A 701 -9.95 38.47 -3.22
N LYS A 702 -9.36 38.41 -2.03
CA LYS A 702 -8.23 39.30 -1.66
C LYS A 702 -6.96 38.99 -2.47
N SER A 703 -6.72 37.76 -2.82
CA SER A 703 -5.62 37.37 -3.68
C SER A 703 -5.82 37.86 -5.12
N ARG A 704 -7.05 37.73 -5.64
CA ARG A 704 -7.43 38.27 -6.95
C ARG A 704 -7.26 39.79 -7.04
N GLU A 705 -7.76 40.55 -6.07
CA GLU A 705 -7.59 42.01 -6.05
C GLU A 705 -6.12 42.45 -6.02
N ARG A 706 -5.26 41.66 -5.37
CA ARG A 706 -3.80 41.92 -5.39
C ARG A 706 -3.21 41.63 -6.76
N LEU A 707 -3.68 40.62 -7.46
CA LEU A 707 -3.23 40.23 -8.80
C LEU A 707 -3.65 41.31 -9.81
N GLU A 708 -4.92 41.73 -9.80
CA GLU A 708 -5.42 42.81 -10.67
C GLU A 708 -4.65 44.11 -10.48
N LYS A 709 -4.34 44.51 -9.24
CA LYS A 709 -3.52 45.68 -8.95
C LYS A 709 -2.06 45.55 -9.40
N ARG A 710 -1.52 44.31 -9.43
CA ARG A 710 -0.19 44.05 -10.00
C ARG A 710 -0.19 44.11 -11.54
N LEU A 711 -1.18 43.47 -12.17
CA LEU A 711 -1.38 43.52 -13.62
C LEU A 711 -1.57 44.93 -14.12
N GLU A 712 -2.38 45.76 -13.46
CA GLU A 712 -2.55 47.18 -13.78
C GLU A 712 -1.23 47.98 -13.74
N LYS A 713 -0.33 47.59 -12.81
CA LYS A 713 0.99 48.27 -12.71
C LYS A 713 2.01 47.77 -13.70
N GLN A 714 1.99 46.49 -14.04
CA GLN A 714 3.03 45.84 -14.86
C GLN A 714 2.65 45.80 -16.36
N ASN A 715 1.38 45.58 -16.67
CA ASN A 715 0.89 45.56 -18.05
C ASN A 715 -0.55 46.08 -18.14
N PRO A 716 -0.73 47.41 -18.24
CA PRO A 716 -2.06 48.04 -18.25
C PRO A 716 -2.95 47.59 -19.42
N GLU A 717 -2.36 47.15 -20.52
CA GLU A 717 -3.08 46.72 -21.71
C GLU A 717 -3.67 45.31 -21.51
N ALA A 718 -2.95 44.39 -20.84
CA ALA A 718 -3.42 43.07 -20.45
C ALA A 718 -4.53 43.18 -19.39
N ALA A 719 -4.39 44.07 -18.43
CA ALA A 719 -5.40 44.33 -17.42
C ALA A 719 -6.71 44.85 -18.03
N ARG A 720 -6.61 45.76 -19.04
CA ARG A 720 -7.77 46.28 -19.76
C ARG A 720 -8.46 45.21 -20.60
N LYS A 721 -7.69 44.37 -21.30
CA LYS A 721 -8.25 43.21 -22.05
C LYS A 721 -8.94 42.20 -21.16
N LEU A 722 -8.41 41.93 -19.97
CA LEU A 722 -9.01 41.04 -18.99
C LEU A 722 -10.35 41.61 -18.50
N HIS A 723 -10.39 42.90 -18.19
CA HIS A 723 -11.64 43.57 -17.73
C HIS A 723 -12.69 43.65 -18.83
N GLU A 724 -12.32 44.03 -20.08
CA GLU A 724 -13.23 44.04 -21.24
C GLU A 724 -13.81 42.63 -21.50
N TRP A 725 -13.01 41.60 -21.31
CA TRP A 725 -13.43 40.20 -21.47
C TRP A 725 -14.40 39.75 -20.35
N GLU A 726 -14.15 40.15 -19.11
CA GLU A 726 -15.07 39.87 -17.98
C GLU A 726 -16.43 40.57 -18.16
N VAL A 727 -16.46 41.78 -18.67
CA VAL A 727 -17.67 42.53 -19.00
C VAL A 727 -18.46 41.82 -20.11
N GLN A 728 -17.77 41.37 -21.18
CA GLN A 728 -18.42 40.64 -22.28
C GLN A 728 -19.00 39.25 -21.85
N ILE A 729 -18.39 38.59 -20.85
CA ILE A 729 -18.94 37.36 -20.31
C ILE A 729 -20.17 37.64 -19.45
N ARG A 730 -20.16 38.71 -18.62
CA ARG A 730 -21.33 39.11 -17.83
C ARG A 730 -22.53 39.47 -18.70
N GLU A 731 -22.32 40.28 -19.74
CA GLU A 731 -23.39 40.68 -20.66
C GLU A 731 -24.01 39.49 -21.42
N LYS A 732 -23.26 38.47 -21.71
CA LYS A 732 -23.76 37.23 -22.36
C LYS A 732 -24.44 36.23 -21.42
N GLU A 733 -24.33 36.40 -20.12
CA GLU A 733 -25.01 35.57 -19.14
C GLU A 733 -26.32 36.19 -18.62
N GLU A 734 -26.53 37.48 -18.86
CA GLU A 734 -27.81 38.18 -18.57
C GLU A 734 -28.78 38.08 -19.77
N GLU A 735 -28.32 37.67 -20.98
CA GLU A 735 -29.15 37.26 -22.12
C GLU A 735 -29.39 35.71 -22.09
#